data_6154e296a7e93ef72159baba7ec8f338
#
_entry.id   6154e296a7e93ef72159baba7ec8f338
#
_cell.length_a   1.000
_cell.length_b   1.000
_cell.length_c   1.000
_cell.angle_alpha   90.00
_cell.angle_beta   90.00
_cell.angle_gamma   90.00
#
_symmetry.space_group_name_H-M   'P 1'
#
loop_
_entity.id
_entity.type
_entity.pdbx_description
1 polymer ?
#
loop_
_entity_poly.entity_id
_entity_poly.type
_entity_poly.pdbx_seq_one_letter_code
_entity_poly.pdbx_strand_id
1 'polypeptide(L)'
;MKKITLFFIALVACFFAGVECISAATAGGLKKASPKLPEFVTSGDGGTYYYVKFLRNEKVMSVSSDNCIRLYAGSGESSQQWRLVGSQDNFQFQNKDGQYIVVSSQSLGATSTGAANPNPLRPSTSEQPGGFKLQVAPNTDNGTGWEIVANSKSGNNVVNLWGDPGDGNSIGFWKTNDQNNVVVFVKPDSDLGAADYKIVGSMTFKPEHKLTLWYTEPATTAQLYSGGQGYSNWMEYALPIGDGQFGACLFGGVYKDEIQFNEKTLWSGTPARSSQGGKGYGKYENFGSIYAKDLSGEFGLTTDKAASDYVRLLDLTTATGKTMFKSAAGVEYTREYIASNPARVVVAHYTASKGGKLSFRFTMAAGSITADPTYANGEGTFSGKLETISYNARMKVIPTGGTMTTDEEGIEVIGADEIMVVLGGGTDFDAYESTYTKNTSALAQTIADRVAAAAEKSWADLYAEHVADYQSFFGRCDFDLAGTKNDMATNRLIDAYSGGTGADALMLEQLYFAYGRYLEISSSRGVDSPSNLQGIWNNINGVAWNSDIHSNINVQMNYWPAEPTNLSEMHMPFLNYIWAMAEKQPQWKQWAKLQGQDRGWTCFTENNIFGGVSAFKNNYVIANAWYATHLWQHYRYTLDREYLKRVFPAMLSASQFWMDRLKLASDGTYECPNEWSPEHGPESENGVAHAQQLVYDLFSNTLAAIDVLGDDAEVSATDLGILRDRFAKLDKGLATENYTGYFGTAIPTGSKILREWKYSSYTRGENGHRHMSHLMCLYPFSQIEPGTELFDAAVNSMKLRGDGATGWSMGWKMNLWARALDGDHARKILNNALAHSNGGAGVFYNLFDSHAPFQIDGNFGACAGIAEMIMQSNSGLIRILPALPSAWTEGHMHGMKAVGDVTVSIDWKNGEATRVELTNNQGQTMRVHYKNLANAKVYVDNVLTEVAVKDNVATLTGANGSVVVLDFDGSFTPTGIDAVKTDAAHDGYIYNVSGQRVNDSYKGLIIKNGKKMLKK
;
A
#
# COMPACT_ATOMS: atom_id res chain seq x y z
N MET A 1 33.11 -7.29 -51.73
CA MET A 1 31.84 -7.73 -51.15
C MET A 1 31.83 -9.17 -50.60
N LYS A 2 32.54 -10.14 -51.19
CA LYS A 2 32.56 -11.51 -50.61
C LYS A 2 33.37 -11.70 -49.30
N LYS A 3 34.26 -10.78 -48.94
CA LYS A 3 35.04 -10.85 -47.68
C LYS A 3 34.33 -10.21 -46.48
N ILE A 4 33.34 -9.36 -46.71
CA ILE A 4 32.57 -8.71 -45.63
C ILE A 4 31.44 -9.63 -45.16
N THR A 5 30.90 -10.45 -46.04
CA THR A 5 29.82 -11.40 -45.68
C THR A 5 30.34 -12.58 -44.83
N LEU A 6 31.59 -13.00 -45.02
CA LEU A 6 32.18 -14.06 -44.17
C LEU A 6 32.55 -13.55 -42.77
N PHE A 7 32.87 -12.26 -42.64
CA PHE A 7 33.18 -11.69 -41.33
C PHE A 7 31.91 -11.53 -40.47
N PHE A 8 30.79 -11.21 -41.08
CA PHE A 8 29.49 -11.13 -40.38
C PHE A 8 28.95 -12.51 -39.96
N ILE A 9 29.15 -13.55 -40.75
CA ILE A 9 28.77 -14.93 -40.42
C ILE A 9 29.65 -15.49 -39.27
N ALA A 10 30.94 -15.16 -39.26
CA ALA A 10 31.84 -15.56 -38.20
C ALA A 10 31.54 -14.80 -36.88
N LEU A 11 31.11 -13.52 -36.96
CA LEU A 11 30.74 -12.73 -35.75
C LEU A 11 29.43 -13.19 -35.13
N VAL A 12 28.47 -13.61 -35.95
CA VAL A 12 27.19 -14.17 -35.46
C VAL A 12 27.40 -15.57 -34.89
N ALA A 13 28.27 -16.40 -35.46
CA ALA A 13 28.60 -17.71 -34.87
C ALA A 13 29.39 -17.61 -33.57
N CYS A 14 30.27 -16.60 -33.39
CA CYS A 14 30.93 -16.33 -32.13
C CYS A 14 29.99 -15.74 -31.06
N PHE A 15 28.92 -15.02 -31.45
CA PHE A 15 27.94 -14.50 -30.54
C PHE A 15 27.03 -15.61 -29.95
N PHE A 16 26.66 -16.60 -30.77
CA PHE A 16 25.87 -17.75 -30.31
C PHE A 16 26.72 -18.75 -29.49
N ALA A 17 27.98 -18.96 -29.82
CA ALA A 17 28.90 -19.81 -29.04
C ALA A 17 29.32 -19.16 -27.71
N GLY A 18 29.41 -17.82 -27.66
CA GLY A 18 29.74 -17.08 -26.44
C GLY A 18 28.62 -17.05 -25.42
N VAL A 19 27.35 -17.12 -25.87
CA VAL A 19 26.17 -17.13 -24.95
C VAL A 19 25.98 -18.49 -24.30
N GLU A 20 26.31 -19.60 -24.97
CA GLU A 20 26.26 -20.93 -24.36
C GLU A 20 27.41 -21.18 -23.36
N CYS A 21 28.56 -20.57 -23.49
CA CYS A 21 29.63 -20.69 -22.51
C CYS A 21 29.48 -19.80 -21.27
N ILE A 22 28.69 -18.71 -21.36
CA ILE A 22 28.43 -17.84 -20.19
C ILE A 22 27.27 -18.40 -19.35
N SER A 23 26.33 -19.13 -19.95
CA SER A 23 25.23 -19.77 -19.21
C SER A 23 25.67 -20.97 -18.35
N ALA A 24 26.82 -21.58 -18.64
CA ALA A 24 27.34 -22.70 -17.89
C ALA A 24 28.25 -22.31 -16.70
N ALA A 25 28.75 -21.09 -16.65
CA ALA A 25 29.68 -20.62 -15.60
C ALA A 25 29.05 -19.78 -14.48
N THR A 26 27.76 -19.41 -14.60
CA THR A 26 27.03 -18.62 -13.57
C THR A 26 25.84 -19.35 -12.96
N ALA A 27 25.68 -20.65 -13.22
CA ALA A 27 24.67 -21.51 -12.59
C ALA A 27 25.06 -21.95 -11.17
N GLY A 28 25.58 -21.03 -10.34
CA GLY A 28 25.55 -21.08 -8.89
C GLY A 28 24.25 -20.52 -8.32
N GLY A 29 23.14 -20.59 -9.07
CA GLY A 29 21.80 -20.26 -8.60
C GLY A 29 21.43 -21.21 -7.46
N LEU A 30 20.99 -20.65 -6.34
CA LEU A 30 20.35 -21.37 -5.24
C LEU A 30 19.46 -22.47 -5.82
N LYS A 31 19.78 -23.74 -5.53
CA LYS A 31 18.89 -24.86 -5.85
C LYS A 31 17.58 -24.57 -5.13
N LYS A 32 16.51 -24.28 -5.85
CA LYS A 32 15.17 -24.30 -5.26
C LYS A 32 15.01 -25.66 -4.60
N ALA A 33 14.49 -25.68 -3.36
CA ALA A 33 14.23 -26.94 -2.67
C ALA A 33 13.36 -27.80 -3.57
N SER A 34 13.70 -29.07 -3.71
CA SER A 34 12.86 -30.02 -4.46
C SER A 34 11.54 -30.16 -3.71
N PRO A 35 10.39 -30.20 -4.40
CA PRO A 35 9.12 -30.41 -3.72
C PRO A 35 9.14 -31.77 -2.98
N LYS A 36 8.48 -31.83 -1.80
CA LYS A 36 8.42 -33.06 -1.01
C LYS A 36 7.80 -34.17 -1.85
N LEU A 37 8.49 -35.31 -1.97
CA LEU A 37 8.02 -36.45 -2.75
C LEU A 37 6.82 -37.09 -2.01
N PRO A 38 5.66 -37.32 -2.68
CA PRO A 38 4.56 -38.05 -2.08
C PRO A 38 4.91 -39.52 -1.84
N GLU A 39 4.22 -40.15 -0.91
CA GLU A 39 4.37 -41.58 -0.65
C GLU A 39 3.80 -42.43 -1.79
N PHE A 40 4.54 -43.45 -2.20
CA PHE A 40 4.10 -44.47 -3.15
C PHE A 40 3.86 -45.81 -2.46
N VAL A 41 2.73 -46.41 -2.71
CA VAL A 41 2.41 -47.77 -2.18
C VAL A 41 2.58 -48.80 -3.27
N THR A 42 3.11 -49.99 -2.93
CA THR A 42 3.41 -51.05 -3.90
C THR A 42 2.21 -51.95 -4.23
N SER A 43 1.29 -52.13 -3.29
CA SER A 43 -0.02 -52.78 -3.47
C SER A 43 -0.77 -52.87 -2.14
N GLY A 44 -2.09 -53.08 -2.15
CA GLY A 44 -2.88 -53.39 -0.96
C GLY A 44 -3.61 -52.17 -0.34
N ASP A 45 -4.20 -52.36 0.86
CA ASP A 45 -5.11 -51.38 1.50
C ASP A 45 -4.42 -50.36 2.41
N GLY A 46 -3.19 -49.99 2.15
CA GLY A 46 -2.43 -48.99 2.92
C GLY A 46 -2.02 -47.79 2.11
N GLY A 47 -1.41 -46.79 2.78
CA GLY A 47 -0.79 -45.62 2.19
C GLY A 47 -1.52 -44.31 2.40
N THR A 48 -0.79 -43.24 2.22
CA THR A 48 -1.29 -41.88 2.38
C THR A 48 -2.12 -41.46 1.16
N TYR A 49 -3.30 -40.91 1.41
CA TYR A 49 -4.09 -40.23 0.38
C TYR A 49 -3.69 -38.79 0.30
N TYR A 50 -3.77 -38.20 -0.89
CA TYR A 50 -3.44 -36.82 -1.19
C TYR A 50 -4.54 -36.19 -2.02
N TYR A 51 -4.69 -34.89 -1.86
CA TYR A 51 -5.26 -34.03 -2.88
C TYR A 51 -4.18 -33.69 -3.91
N VAL A 52 -4.49 -33.82 -5.19
CA VAL A 52 -3.62 -33.37 -6.27
C VAL A 52 -4.04 -31.97 -6.66
N LYS A 53 -3.36 -30.96 -6.11
CA LYS A 53 -3.71 -29.55 -6.21
C LYS A 53 -2.88 -28.86 -7.27
N PHE A 54 -3.53 -28.16 -8.21
CA PHE A 54 -2.86 -27.34 -9.20
C PHE A 54 -2.52 -25.97 -8.59
N LEU A 55 -1.27 -25.58 -8.67
CA LEU A 55 -0.81 -24.33 -8.02
C LEU A 55 -1.39 -23.06 -8.66
N ARG A 56 -1.73 -23.11 -9.94
CA ARG A 56 -2.24 -21.92 -10.63
C ARG A 56 -3.65 -21.49 -10.21
N ASN A 57 -4.53 -22.43 -9.89
CA ASN A 57 -5.94 -22.15 -9.57
C ASN A 57 -6.39 -22.70 -8.21
N GLU A 58 -5.45 -23.26 -7.43
CA GLU A 58 -5.71 -23.79 -6.09
C GLU A 58 -6.78 -24.95 -6.05
N LYS A 59 -7.18 -25.48 -7.22
CA LYS A 59 -8.20 -26.51 -7.35
C LYS A 59 -7.57 -27.90 -7.34
N VAL A 60 -8.37 -28.90 -6.99
CA VAL A 60 -7.94 -30.30 -6.87
C VAL A 60 -8.62 -31.22 -7.87
N MET A 61 -7.93 -32.30 -8.26
CA MET A 61 -8.48 -33.32 -9.13
C MET A 61 -9.63 -34.07 -8.44
N SER A 62 -10.77 -34.14 -9.10
CA SER A 62 -12.01 -34.78 -8.61
C SER A 62 -12.68 -35.59 -9.71
N VAL A 63 -13.35 -36.66 -9.34
CA VAL A 63 -14.29 -37.36 -10.24
C VAL A 63 -15.55 -36.50 -10.35
N SER A 64 -15.90 -36.10 -11.55
CA SER A 64 -17.05 -35.26 -11.85
C SER A 64 -18.28 -36.14 -12.23
N SER A 65 -19.48 -35.54 -12.13
CA SER A 65 -20.75 -36.17 -12.51
C SER A 65 -20.84 -36.59 -13.99
N ASP A 66 -20.03 -36.02 -14.86
CA ASP A 66 -19.90 -36.37 -16.27
C ASP A 66 -18.91 -37.55 -16.52
N ASN A 67 -18.48 -38.23 -15.44
CA ASN A 67 -17.52 -39.33 -15.49
C ASN A 67 -16.18 -38.90 -16.09
N CYS A 68 -15.69 -37.73 -15.74
CA CYS A 68 -14.38 -37.16 -16.08
C CYS A 68 -13.60 -36.81 -14.81
N ILE A 69 -12.27 -36.67 -14.94
CA ILE A 69 -11.49 -36.00 -13.90
C ILE A 69 -11.46 -34.50 -14.23
N ARG A 70 -11.95 -33.69 -13.29
CA ARG A 70 -12.03 -32.23 -13.40
C ARG A 70 -11.44 -31.56 -12.17
N LEU A 71 -11.31 -30.24 -12.18
CA LEU A 71 -10.78 -29.44 -11.09
C LEU A 71 -11.91 -28.75 -10.35
N TYR A 72 -11.98 -28.96 -9.05
CA TYR A 72 -12.94 -28.34 -8.14
C TYR A 72 -12.26 -27.81 -6.88
N ALA A 73 -12.96 -26.96 -6.13
CA ALA A 73 -12.53 -26.65 -4.78
C ALA A 73 -12.44 -27.95 -3.94
N GLY A 74 -11.50 -28.00 -3.02
CA GLY A 74 -11.37 -29.13 -2.12
C GLY A 74 -12.57 -29.20 -1.18
N SER A 75 -13.29 -30.36 -1.14
CA SER A 75 -14.49 -30.51 -0.32
C SER A 75 -14.38 -31.64 0.72
N GLY A 76 -13.25 -32.33 0.77
CA GLY A 76 -13.10 -33.50 1.67
C GLY A 76 -13.66 -34.82 1.14
N GLU A 77 -14.31 -34.81 -0.03
CA GLU A 77 -14.91 -36.00 -0.59
C GLU A 77 -13.88 -37.07 -0.97
N SER A 78 -14.26 -38.33 -0.89
CA SER A 78 -13.42 -39.52 -1.23
C SER A 78 -12.98 -39.49 -2.72
N SER A 79 -13.82 -38.95 -3.59
CA SER A 79 -13.57 -38.75 -5.03
C SER A 79 -12.44 -37.76 -5.35
N GLN A 80 -12.03 -36.96 -4.40
CA GLN A 80 -10.94 -36.00 -4.52
C GLN A 80 -9.63 -36.45 -3.89
N GLN A 81 -9.62 -37.54 -3.14
CA GLN A 81 -8.48 -38.02 -2.37
C GLN A 81 -7.83 -39.21 -3.09
N TRP A 82 -6.59 -39.03 -3.49
CA TRP A 82 -5.85 -39.91 -4.36
C TRP A 82 -4.61 -40.47 -3.66
N ARG A 83 -4.36 -41.77 -3.74
CA ARG A 83 -3.08 -42.39 -3.41
C ARG A 83 -2.35 -42.82 -4.68
N LEU A 84 -1.03 -42.91 -4.58
CA LEU A 84 -0.15 -43.27 -5.68
C LEU A 84 0.27 -44.72 -5.53
N VAL A 85 -0.22 -45.57 -6.44
CA VAL A 85 0.08 -47.01 -6.41
C VAL A 85 1.15 -47.30 -7.46
N GLY A 86 2.35 -47.71 -7.01
CA GLY A 86 3.50 -47.94 -7.87
C GLY A 86 4.78 -47.27 -7.40
N SER A 87 5.51 -46.64 -8.32
CA SER A 87 6.75 -45.91 -8.06
C SER A 87 6.74 -44.55 -8.72
N GLN A 88 7.69 -43.67 -8.40
CA GLN A 88 7.79 -42.35 -9.01
C GLN A 88 7.80 -42.36 -10.53
N ASP A 89 8.41 -43.36 -11.15
CA ASP A 89 8.52 -43.50 -12.61
C ASP A 89 7.34 -44.20 -13.26
N ASN A 90 6.55 -44.91 -12.47
CA ASN A 90 5.38 -45.63 -12.96
C ASN A 90 4.36 -45.93 -11.86
N PHE A 91 3.35 -45.06 -11.74
CA PHE A 91 2.28 -45.19 -10.75
C PHE A 91 0.89 -44.99 -11.33
N GLN A 92 -0.10 -45.42 -10.62
CA GLN A 92 -1.52 -45.15 -10.86
C GLN A 92 -2.07 -44.27 -9.74
N PHE A 93 -2.98 -43.36 -10.07
CA PHE A 93 -3.82 -42.74 -9.08
C PHE A 93 -4.99 -43.66 -8.73
N GLN A 94 -5.21 -43.86 -7.43
CA GLN A 94 -6.41 -44.56 -6.95
C GLN A 94 -7.10 -43.70 -5.88
N ASN A 95 -8.38 -43.33 -6.07
CA ASN A 95 -9.13 -42.59 -5.08
C ASN A 95 -9.64 -43.46 -3.92
N LYS A 96 -10.22 -42.85 -2.90
CA LYS A 96 -10.78 -43.56 -1.74
C LYS A 96 -12.00 -44.39 -2.08
N ASP A 97 -12.67 -44.15 -3.22
CA ASP A 97 -13.76 -44.94 -3.76
C ASP A 97 -13.25 -46.15 -4.56
N GLY A 98 -11.93 -46.38 -4.60
CA GLY A 98 -11.29 -47.48 -5.31
C GLY A 98 -11.15 -47.29 -6.83
N GLN A 99 -11.46 -46.12 -7.37
CA GLN A 99 -11.37 -45.81 -8.79
C GLN A 99 -9.96 -45.38 -9.17
N TYR A 100 -9.49 -45.85 -10.33
CA TYR A 100 -8.21 -45.45 -10.93
C TYR A 100 -8.40 -44.36 -11.96
N ILE A 101 -7.35 -43.54 -12.22
CA ILE A 101 -7.35 -42.62 -13.36
C ILE A 101 -6.77 -43.29 -14.58
N VAL A 102 -7.54 -43.29 -15.67
CA VAL A 102 -7.11 -43.80 -16.97
C VAL A 102 -7.10 -42.71 -18.03
N VAL A 103 -6.18 -42.82 -18.97
CA VAL A 103 -6.10 -41.93 -20.14
C VAL A 103 -7.00 -42.47 -21.26
N SER A 104 -8.03 -41.73 -21.62
CA SER A 104 -8.96 -42.14 -22.67
C SER A 104 -8.30 -42.10 -24.05
N SER A 105 -8.54 -43.11 -24.85
CA SER A 105 -8.05 -43.23 -26.24
C SER A 105 -8.62 -42.15 -27.17
N GLN A 106 -9.74 -41.52 -26.79
CA GLN A 106 -10.39 -40.43 -27.58
C GLN A 106 -9.76 -39.04 -27.41
N SER A 107 -8.82 -38.89 -26.52
CA SER A 107 -8.25 -37.59 -26.11
C SER A 107 -6.91 -37.23 -26.77
N LEU A 108 -6.55 -37.90 -27.85
CA LEU A 108 -5.23 -37.79 -28.46
C LEU A 108 -5.16 -36.70 -29.56
N GLY A 109 -5.44 -35.45 -29.20
CA GLY A 109 -5.27 -34.38 -30.16
C GLY A 109 -5.58 -33.02 -29.60
N ALA A 110 -4.64 -32.40 -28.92
CA ALA A 110 -4.63 -30.94 -28.87
C ALA A 110 -4.18 -30.44 -30.24
N THR A 111 -5.12 -30.08 -31.10
CA THR A 111 -4.79 -29.26 -32.24
C THR A 111 -4.59 -27.83 -31.78
N SER A 112 -3.63 -27.12 -32.35
CA SER A 112 -3.30 -25.72 -32.11
C SER A 112 -4.39 -24.70 -32.43
N THR A 113 -5.63 -25.16 -32.58
CA THR A 113 -6.77 -24.34 -32.94
C THR A 113 -7.96 -24.67 -32.08
N GLY A 114 -8.02 -24.12 -30.85
CA GLY A 114 -9.21 -23.78 -30.10
C GLY A 114 -10.46 -24.67 -30.04
N ALA A 115 -10.42 -25.90 -30.51
CA ALA A 115 -11.57 -26.79 -30.46
C ALA A 115 -11.66 -27.46 -29.07
N ALA A 116 -12.83 -27.36 -28.45
CA ALA A 116 -13.16 -27.97 -27.17
C ALA A 116 -12.69 -29.41 -27.10
N ASN A 117 -11.66 -29.67 -26.28
CA ASN A 117 -11.17 -31.01 -26.05
C ASN A 117 -11.94 -31.66 -24.90
N PRO A 118 -12.58 -32.79 -25.10
CA PRO A 118 -13.13 -33.53 -24.00
C PRO A 118 -12.00 -33.99 -23.08
N ASN A 119 -12.20 -33.88 -21.75
CA ASN A 119 -11.29 -34.34 -20.72
C ASN A 119 -10.69 -35.70 -21.03
N PRO A 120 -9.35 -35.81 -21.09
CA PRO A 120 -8.70 -37.07 -21.43
C PRO A 120 -8.64 -38.06 -20.26
N LEU A 121 -8.84 -37.60 -19.03
CA LEU A 121 -8.75 -38.40 -17.85
C LEU A 121 -10.15 -38.89 -17.42
N ARG A 122 -10.27 -40.18 -17.18
CA ARG A 122 -11.51 -40.84 -16.78
C ARG A 122 -11.30 -41.69 -15.52
N PRO A 123 -12.29 -41.81 -14.63
CA PRO A 123 -12.28 -42.82 -13.60
C PRO A 123 -12.49 -44.23 -14.18
N SER A 124 -11.87 -45.25 -13.59
CA SER A 124 -12.02 -46.67 -13.97
C SER A 124 -12.00 -47.51 -12.70
N THR A 125 -12.79 -48.60 -12.70
CA THR A 125 -12.83 -49.57 -11.60
C THR A 125 -11.71 -50.59 -11.69
N SER A 126 -10.92 -50.60 -12.76
CA SER A 126 -9.78 -51.51 -12.94
C SER A 126 -8.48 -50.73 -13.17
N GLU A 127 -7.41 -51.23 -12.58
CA GLU A 127 -6.04 -50.78 -12.82
C GLU A 127 -5.68 -50.88 -14.31
N GLN A 128 -4.98 -49.89 -14.83
CA GLN A 128 -4.60 -49.86 -16.24
C GLN A 128 -3.06 -49.91 -16.39
N PRO A 129 -2.51 -50.69 -17.33
CA PRO A 129 -1.09 -50.69 -17.60
C PRO A 129 -0.67 -49.35 -18.21
N GLY A 130 0.55 -48.89 -17.90
CA GLY A 130 1.17 -47.69 -18.49
C GLY A 130 0.89 -46.39 -17.79
N GLY A 131 0.72 -46.37 -16.49
CA GLY A 131 0.41 -45.25 -15.61
C GLY A 131 1.10 -43.87 -15.82
N PHE A 132 1.41 -43.24 -14.76
CA PHE A 132 2.01 -41.88 -14.72
C PHE A 132 3.40 -41.92 -14.12
N LYS A 133 4.20 -40.90 -14.37
CA LYS A 133 5.42 -40.60 -13.63
C LYS A 133 5.40 -39.19 -13.10
N LEU A 134 6.13 -38.93 -12.02
CA LEU A 134 6.38 -37.59 -11.47
C LEU A 134 7.78 -37.10 -11.84
N GLN A 135 7.84 -35.88 -12.32
CA GLN A 135 9.10 -35.11 -12.49
C GLN A 135 8.99 -33.76 -11.84
N VAL A 136 10.12 -33.21 -11.36
CA VAL A 136 10.13 -31.83 -10.80
C VAL A 136 9.75 -30.85 -11.90
N ALA A 137 8.79 -29.96 -11.60
CA ALA A 137 8.34 -28.94 -12.55
C ALA A 137 9.49 -27.97 -12.84
N PRO A 138 9.91 -27.80 -14.10
CA PRO A 138 10.96 -26.85 -14.44
C PRO A 138 10.50 -25.40 -14.35
N ASN A 139 9.22 -25.12 -14.60
CA ASN A 139 8.63 -23.78 -14.43
C ASN A 139 8.02 -23.65 -13.04
N THR A 140 8.55 -22.72 -12.26
CA THR A 140 8.22 -22.54 -10.86
C THR A 140 7.74 -21.12 -10.54
N ASP A 141 7.17 -20.38 -11.49
CA ASP A 141 6.64 -19.05 -11.25
C ASP A 141 5.54 -19.05 -10.17
N ASN A 142 4.80 -20.16 -10.05
CA ASN A 142 3.79 -20.38 -9.03
C ASN A 142 4.28 -21.23 -7.83
N GLY A 143 5.59 -21.34 -7.61
CA GLY A 143 6.19 -22.13 -6.53
C GLY A 143 6.81 -23.46 -7.00
N THR A 144 7.38 -24.24 -6.06
CA THR A 144 7.96 -25.54 -6.35
C THR A 144 6.87 -26.61 -6.37
N GLY A 145 6.88 -27.46 -7.39
CA GLY A 145 5.89 -28.52 -7.55
C GLY A 145 6.34 -29.63 -8.49
N TRP A 146 5.39 -30.47 -8.86
CA TRP A 146 5.59 -31.62 -9.73
C TRP A 146 4.85 -31.45 -11.03
N GLU A 147 5.38 -32.05 -12.12
CA GLU A 147 4.62 -32.36 -13.31
C GLU A 147 4.24 -33.84 -13.31
N ILE A 148 2.98 -34.13 -13.64
CA ILE A 148 2.44 -35.48 -13.82
C ILE A 148 2.51 -35.83 -15.33
N VAL A 149 3.29 -36.81 -15.67
CA VAL A 149 3.52 -37.24 -17.06
C VAL A 149 2.84 -38.57 -17.33
N ALA A 150 1.98 -38.65 -18.35
CA ALA A 150 1.33 -39.88 -18.74
C ALA A 150 2.28 -40.80 -19.54
N ASN A 151 2.63 -41.96 -19.03
CA ASN A 151 3.57 -42.91 -19.65
C ASN A 151 3.01 -43.49 -20.94
N SER A 152 1.70 -43.60 -21.07
CA SER A 152 1.01 -44.16 -22.24
C SER A 152 0.95 -43.24 -23.46
N LYS A 153 1.48 -42.01 -23.34
CA LYS A 153 1.35 -40.97 -24.37
C LYS A 153 2.72 -40.42 -24.79
N SER A 154 2.90 -40.26 -26.13
CA SER A 154 4.06 -39.56 -26.67
C SER A 154 3.73 -38.10 -27.02
N GLY A 155 4.75 -37.21 -27.02
CA GLY A 155 4.58 -35.81 -27.35
C GLY A 155 4.06 -34.99 -26.14
N ASN A 156 3.01 -34.20 -26.33
CA ASN A 156 2.37 -33.43 -25.26
C ASN A 156 1.68 -34.39 -24.27
N ASN A 157 2.37 -34.80 -23.24
CA ASN A 157 1.98 -35.85 -22.31
C ASN A 157 1.97 -35.44 -20.84
N VAL A 158 2.21 -34.13 -20.54
CA VAL A 158 2.12 -33.60 -19.20
C VAL A 158 0.70 -33.18 -18.89
N VAL A 159 0.18 -33.58 -17.74
CA VAL A 159 -1.15 -33.23 -17.25
C VAL A 159 -1.20 -31.71 -17.01
N ASN A 160 -2.18 -31.05 -17.60
CA ASN A 160 -2.26 -29.59 -17.71
C ASN A 160 -3.66 -29.07 -17.36
N LEU A 161 -3.76 -27.99 -16.63
CA LEU A 161 -4.99 -27.22 -16.45
C LEU A 161 -5.41 -26.60 -17.79
N TRP A 162 -6.63 -26.91 -18.24
CA TRP A 162 -7.15 -26.48 -19.54
C TRP A 162 -8.32 -25.52 -19.39
N GLY A 163 -8.21 -24.32 -19.99
CA GLY A 163 -9.22 -23.27 -19.93
C GLY A 163 -8.97 -22.26 -18.81
N ASP A 164 -9.94 -21.36 -18.62
CA ASP A 164 -9.86 -20.33 -17.58
C ASP A 164 -10.02 -20.93 -16.16
N PRO A 165 -9.38 -20.36 -15.13
CA PRO A 165 -9.44 -20.87 -13.78
C PRO A 165 -10.86 -20.82 -13.18
N GLY A 166 -11.50 -21.97 -12.96
CA GLY A 166 -12.83 -22.06 -12.37
C GLY A 166 -13.17 -23.46 -11.87
N ASP A 167 -14.30 -23.63 -11.19
CA ASP A 167 -14.80 -24.95 -10.83
C ASP A 167 -15.29 -25.70 -12.07
N GLY A 168 -15.00 -27.00 -12.11
CA GLY A 168 -15.33 -27.84 -13.24
C GLY A 168 -14.38 -27.74 -14.43
N ASN A 169 -13.23 -27.05 -14.28
CA ASN A 169 -12.23 -26.96 -15.32
C ASN A 169 -11.76 -28.32 -15.83
N SER A 170 -11.56 -28.36 -17.13
CA SER A 170 -11.01 -29.52 -17.81
C SER A 170 -9.53 -29.70 -17.52
N ILE A 171 -9.08 -30.95 -17.49
CA ILE A 171 -7.68 -31.34 -17.46
C ILE A 171 -7.33 -31.88 -18.85
N GLY A 172 -6.24 -31.39 -19.41
CA GLY A 172 -5.72 -31.80 -20.71
C GLY A 172 -4.29 -32.30 -20.62
N PHE A 173 -3.63 -32.37 -21.78
CA PHE A 173 -2.20 -32.67 -21.88
C PHE A 173 -1.47 -31.56 -22.65
N TRP A 174 -0.29 -31.18 -22.16
CA TRP A 174 0.55 -30.17 -22.78
C TRP A 174 2.02 -30.59 -22.73
N LYS A 175 2.90 -29.77 -23.28
CA LYS A 175 4.35 -29.94 -23.16
C LYS A 175 4.83 -29.63 -21.76
N THR A 176 5.98 -30.15 -21.36
CA THR A 176 6.67 -29.77 -20.12
C THR A 176 7.01 -28.28 -20.06
N ASN A 177 7.28 -27.76 -18.89
CA ASN A 177 7.63 -26.37 -18.63
C ASN A 177 6.50 -25.37 -18.92
N ASP A 178 5.29 -25.71 -18.50
CA ASP A 178 4.12 -24.83 -18.53
C ASP A 178 3.60 -24.62 -17.11
N GLN A 179 3.31 -23.38 -16.73
CA GLN A 179 2.82 -23.04 -15.38
C GLN A 179 1.48 -23.73 -15.02
N ASN A 180 0.70 -24.13 -16.02
CA ASN A 180 -0.55 -24.87 -15.84
C ASN A 180 -0.35 -26.37 -15.52
N ASN A 181 0.89 -26.87 -15.55
CA ASN A 181 1.23 -28.25 -15.24
C ASN A 181 1.55 -28.47 -13.76
N VAL A 182 1.85 -27.40 -13.02
CA VAL A 182 2.47 -27.53 -11.70
C VAL A 182 1.45 -27.94 -10.67
N VAL A 183 1.69 -29.09 -10.04
CA VAL A 183 0.86 -29.65 -8.98
C VAL A 183 1.66 -29.89 -7.71
N VAL A 184 0.96 -29.89 -6.57
CA VAL A 184 1.46 -30.33 -5.27
C VAL A 184 0.55 -31.42 -4.72
N PHE A 185 1.14 -32.31 -3.90
CA PHE A 185 0.42 -33.36 -3.19
C PHE A 185 0.20 -32.90 -1.75
N VAL A 186 -1.06 -32.71 -1.40
CA VAL A 186 -1.48 -32.17 -0.11
C VAL A 186 -2.23 -33.24 0.67
N LYS A 187 -1.82 -33.57 1.90
CA LYS A 187 -2.54 -34.54 2.70
C LYS A 187 -3.97 -34.03 2.98
N PRO A 188 -4.98 -34.94 3.06
CA PRO A 188 -6.38 -34.54 3.29
C PRO A 188 -6.60 -33.72 4.57
N ASP A 189 -5.75 -33.87 5.56
CA ASP A 189 -5.79 -33.13 6.82
C ASP A 189 -5.02 -31.79 6.74
N SER A 190 -4.26 -31.59 5.69
CA SER A 190 -3.60 -30.33 5.40
C SER A 190 -4.46 -29.53 4.43
N ASP A 191 -4.72 -28.34 4.80
CA ASP A 191 -5.60 -27.35 4.25
C ASP A 191 -5.61 -27.13 2.75
N LEU A 192 -6.74 -27.37 2.16
CA LEU A 192 -7.04 -27.04 0.77
C LEU A 192 -7.64 -25.66 0.54
N GLY A 193 -7.42 -24.69 1.42
CA GLY A 193 -8.13 -23.40 1.30
C GLY A 193 -9.66 -23.61 1.30
N ALA A 194 -10.12 -24.57 2.09
CA ALA A 194 -11.51 -24.90 2.17
C ALA A 194 -12.29 -23.75 2.78
N ALA A 195 -13.30 -23.29 2.07
CA ALA A 195 -14.27 -22.38 2.62
C ALA A 195 -14.87 -22.96 3.91
N ASP A 196 -14.87 -22.15 4.97
CA ASP A 196 -15.60 -22.48 6.18
C ASP A 196 -17.06 -22.79 5.82
N TYR A 197 -17.53 -23.95 6.20
CA TYR A 197 -18.85 -24.40 5.78
C TYR A 197 -19.93 -23.76 6.67
N LYS A 198 -20.92 -23.09 6.02
CA LYS A 198 -22.09 -22.48 6.65
C LYS A 198 -21.78 -21.53 7.81
N ILE A 199 -21.31 -20.35 7.46
CA ILE A 199 -21.21 -19.22 8.37
C ILE A 199 -22.47 -18.37 8.26
N VAL A 200 -23.06 -18.01 9.40
CA VAL A 200 -24.20 -17.09 9.48
C VAL A 200 -23.71 -15.81 10.14
N GLY A 201 -23.67 -14.75 9.36
CA GLY A 201 -23.24 -13.43 9.81
C GLY A 201 -24.24 -12.72 10.72
N SER A 202 -23.75 -11.88 11.62
CA SER A 202 -24.59 -11.02 12.45
C SER A 202 -25.07 -9.78 11.69
N MET A 203 -26.33 -9.77 11.32
CA MET A 203 -26.95 -8.65 10.59
C MET A 203 -27.34 -7.48 11.48
N THR A 204 -27.27 -7.65 12.80
CA THR A 204 -27.63 -6.65 13.81
C THR A 204 -26.43 -6.06 14.54
N PHE A 205 -25.21 -6.46 14.11
CA PHE A 205 -23.97 -5.94 14.67
C PHE A 205 -23.87 -4.44 14.44
N LYS A 206 -23.32 -3.74 15.43
CA LYS A 206 -22.93 -2.34 15.34
C LYS A 206 -21.53 -2.19 15.92
N PRO A 207 -20.61 -1.58 15.20
CA PRO A 207 -19.27 -1.35 15.71
C PRO A 207 -19.29 -0.39 16.91
N GLU A 208 -18.38 -0.60 17.83
CA GLU A 208 -18.19 0.27 18.99
C GLU A 208 -17.73 1.68 18.56
N HIS A 209 -16.78 1.73 17.64
CA HIS A 209 -16.29 2.97 17.05
C HIS A 209 -16.84 3.16 15.64
N LYS A 210 -17.28 4.39 15.34
CA LYS A 210 -17.85 4.76 14.05
C LYS A 210 -16.90 4.48 12.88
N LEU A 211 -15.59 4.72 13.07
CA LEU A 211 -14.58 4.52 12.05
C LEU A 211 -14.10 3.06 12.04
N THR A 212 -14.97 2.14 11.64
CA THR A 212 -14.72 0.70 11.61
C THR A 212 -15.16 0.10 10.29
N LEU A 213 -14.29 -0.65 9.61
CA LEU A 213 -14.67 -1.53 8.52
C LEU A 213 -15.16 -2.85 9.11
N TRP A 214 -16.34 -3.34 8.71
CA TRP A 214 -16.86 -4.60 9.25
C TRP A 214 -17.66 -5.40 8.22
N TYR A 215 -17.68 -6.73 8.42
CA TYR A 215 -18.22 -7.71 7.48
C TYR A 215 -18.86 -8.85 8.23
N THR A 216 -19.83 -9.51 7.57
CA THR A 216 -20.60 -10.64 8.13
C THR A 216 -20.16 -12.00 7.57
N GLU A 217 -19.03 -12.03 6.86
CA GLU A 217 -18.45 -13.24 6.24
C GLU A 217 -16.93 -13.19 6.26
N PRO A 218 -16.23 -14.34 6.33
CA PRO A 218 -14.79 -14.41 6.19
C PRO A 218 -14.32 -14.03 4.78
N ALA A 219 -13.10 -13.53 4.66
CA ALA A 219 -12.48 -13.31 3.36
C ALA A 219 -12.27 -14.61 2.57
N THR A 220 -12.15 -15.74 3.25
CA THR A 220 -11.98 -17.07 2.64
C THR A 220 -13.21 -17.60 1.90
N THR A 221 -14.41 -17.13 2.28
CA THR A 221 -15.70 -17.58 1.69
C THR A 221 -16.32 -16.55 0.75
N ALA A 222 -15.81 -15.33 0.74
CA ALA A 222 -16.32 -14.28 -0.12
C ALA A 222 -16.16 -14.65 -1.60
N GLN A 223 -17.17 -14.32 -2.41
CA GLN A 223 -17.14 -14.55 -3.84
C GLN A 223 -16.14 -13.59 -4.48
N LEU A 224 -15.15 -14.14 -5.21
CA LEU A 224 -14.18 -13.34 -5.95
C LEU A 224 -14.77 -12.83 -7.26
N TYR A 225 -14.36 -11.64 -7.65
CA TYR A 225 -14.60 -11.13 -8.99
C TYR A 225 -13.77 -11.93 -10.01
N SER A 226 -14.41 -12.45 -11.08
CA SER A 226 -13.79 -13.31 -12.10
C SER A 226 -13.08 -12.55 -13.23
N GLY A 227 -12.68 -11.31 -13.02
CA GLY A 227 -12.12 -10.43 -14.05
C GLY A 227 -10.64 -10.59 -14.33
N GLY A 228 -10.19 -11.74 -14.77
CA GLY A 228 -9.01 -11.94 -15.64
C GLY A 228 -7.59 -11.50 -15.20
N GLN A 229 -7.42 -10.84 -14.06
CA GLN A 229 -6.12 -10.28 -13.61
C GLN A 229 -5.55 -10.96 -12.33
N GLY A 230 -6.06 -12.11 -11.95
CA GLY A 230 -5.53 -12.85 -10.80
C GLY A 230 -5.85 -12.22 -9.44
N TYR A 231 -7.01 -11.58 -9.31
CA TYR A 231 -7.51 -11.13 -8.02
C TYR A 231 -7.65 -12.31 -7.04
N SER A 232 -7.38 -12.04 -5.79
CA SER A 232 -7.43 -13.04 -4.74
C SER A 232 -8.15 -12.50 -3.50
N ASN A 233 -8.60 -13.40 -2.63
CA ASN A 233 -9.31 -13.02 -1.40
C ASN A 233 -8.55 -11.99 -0.56
N TRP A 234 -7.21 -12.01 -0.55
CA TRP A 234 -6.44 -11.04 0.21
C TRP A 234 -6.65 -9.61 -0.31
N MET A 235 -6.61 -9.44 -1.62
CA MET A 235 -6.68 -8.11 -2.27
C MET A 235 -8.07 -7.49 -2.13
N GLU A 236 -9.11 -8.30 -2.26
CA GLU A 236 -10.48 -7.80 -2.28
C GLU A 236 -11.14 -7.72 -0.90
N TYR A 237 -10.77 -8.63 0.01
CA TYR A 237 -11.52 -8.83 1.24
C TYR A 237 -10.71 -8.84 2.51
N ALA A 238 -9.42 -9.25 2.49
CA ALA A 238 -8.63 -9.35 3.69
C ALA A 238 -8.39 -7.96 4.32
N LEU A 239 -8.31 -7.92 5.65
CA LEU A 239 -8.16 -6.66 6.39
C LEU A 239 -6.69 -6.44 6.72
N PRO A 240 -6.07 -5.33 6.24
CA PRO A 240 -4.67 -5.06 6.47
C PRO A 240 -4.43 -4.47 7.86
N ILE A 241 -3.42 -4.98 8.56
CA ILE A 241 -2.83 -4.35 9.74
C ILE A 241 -1.33 -4.11 9.51
N GLY A 242 -0.73 -3.12 10.17
CA GLY A 242 0.69 -2.82 10.00
C GLY A 242 1.26 -1.91 11.07
N ASP A 243 2.55 -2.10 11.35
CA ASP A 243 3.34 -1.26 12.28
C ASP A 243 4.14 -0.15 11.56
N GLY A 244 3.96 -0.07 10.24
CA GLY A 244 4.70 0.83 9.35
C GLY A 244 5.87 0.18 8.61
N GLN A 245 6.37 -0.96 9.08
CA GLN A 245 7.41 -1.77 8.43
C GLN A 245 6.97 -3.23 8.25
N PHE A 246 6.37 -3.83 9.27
CA PHE A 246 5.89 -5.19 9.28
C PHE A 246 4.36 -5.19 9.37
N GLY A 247 3.69 -5.96 8.56
CA GLY A 247 2.24 -5.97 8.48
C GLY A 247 1.67 -7.32 8.14
N ALA A 248 0.34 -7.43 8.27
CA ALA A 248 -0.38 -8.63 7.95
C ALA A 248 -1.74 -8.34 7.30
N CYS A 249 -2.27 -9.32 6.60
CA CYS A 249 -3.64 -9.36 6.09
C CYS A 249 -4.42 -10.43 6.84
N LEU A 250 -5.58 -10.07 7.36
CA LEU A 250 -6.44 -10.92 8.19
C LEU A 250 -7.60 -11.46 7.37
N PHE A 251 -7.75 -12.77 7.31
CA PHE A 251 -8.81 -13.42 6.53
C PHE A 251 -10.05 -13.73 7.36
N GLY A 252 -9.89 -13.99 8.65
CA GLY A 252 -11.00 -14.26 9.56
C GLY A 252 -11.71 -15.60 9.36
N GLY A 253 -11.01 -16.61 8.86
CA GLY A 253 -11.56 -17.97 8.70
C GLY A 253 -11.88 -18.61 10.05
N VAL A 254 -13.00 -19.35 10.14
CA VAL A 254 -13.45 -19.96 11.41
C VAL A 254 -12.72 -21.26 11.70
N TYR A 255 -12.80 -22.21 10.78
CA TYR A 255 -12.13 -23.51 10.90
C TYR A 255 -10.62 -23.40 10.73
N LYS A 256 -10.20 -22.56 9.80
CA LYS A 256 -8.80 -22.22 9.55
C LYS A 256 -8.68 -20.72 9.40
N ASP A 257 -7.98 -20.11 10.32
CA ASP A 257 -7.60 -18.71 10.22
C ASP A 257 -6.28 -18.57 9.50
N GLU A 258 -6.16 -17.55 8.68
CA GLU A 258 -4.93 -17.17 7.99
C GLU A 258 -4.54 -15.74 8.38
N ILE A 259 -3.27 -15.58 8.76
CA ILE A 259 -2.61 -14.32 8.98
C ILE A 259 -1.45 -14.27 7.99
N GLN A 260 -1.67 -13.69 6.80
CA GLN A 260 -0.61 -13.48 5.83
C GLN A 260 0.20 -12.28 6.24
N PHE A 261 1.53 -12.35 6.19
CA PHE A 261 2.39 -11.28 6.68
C PHE A 261 3.47 -10.89 5.66
N ASN A 262 3.89 -9.64 5.74
CA ASN A 262 4.93 -9.08 4.90
C ASN A 262 5.81 -8.07 5.64
N GLU A 263 6.99 -7.79 5.08
CA GLU A 263 7.92 -6.81 5.59
C GLU A 263 8.40 -5.91 4.44
N LYS A 264 8.41 -4.59 4.66
CA LYS A 264 8.59 -3.56 3.63
C LYS A 264 9.87 -3.70 2.82
N THR A 265 10.93 -4.25 3.40
CA THR A 265 12.24 -4.38 2.76
C THR A 265 12.54 -5.76 2.21
N LEU A 266 11.55 -6.66 2.18
CA LEU A 266 11.73 -8.00 1.62
C LEU A 266 11.72 -7.95 0.08
N TRP A 267 12.86 -7.56 -0.49
CA TRP A 267 13.07 -7.39 -1.91
C TRP A 267 14.13 -8.36 -2.45
N SER A 268 13.82 -9.03 -3.55
CA SER A 268 14.83 -9.64 -4.41
C SER A 268 15.54 -8.56 -5.25
N GLY A 269 16.67 -8.91 -5.86
CA GLY A 269 17.42 -8.01 -6.71
C GLY A 269 18.60 -7.31 -6.04
N THR A 270 19.16 -6.35 -6.76
CA THR A 270 20.45 -5.71 -6.46
C THR A 270 20.39 -4.21 -6.82
N PRO A 271 21.40 -3.40 -6.45
CA PRO A 271 21.50 -2.01 -6.86
C PRO A 271 21.84 -1.81 -8.36
N ALA A 272 21.60 -2.78 -9.21
CA ALA A 272 21.91 -2.75 -10.63
C ALA A 272 20.80 -2.14 -11.47
N ARG A 273 21.17 -1.76 -12.72
CA ARG A 273 20.19 -1.48 -13.77
C ARG A 273 19.96 -2.73 -14.59
N SER A 274 18.71 -3.17 -14.71
CA SER A 274 18.37 -4.35 -15.50
C SER A 274 17.02 -4.19 -16.22
N SER A 275 16.63 -5.16 -17.04
CA SER A 275 15.27 -5.20 -17.60
C SER A 275 14.25 -5.38 -16.48
N GLN A 276 13.05 -4.86 -16.69
CA GLN A 276 11.90 -5.05 -15.78
C GLN A 276 11.68 -6.56 -15.54
N GLY A 277 11.52 -6.94 -14.26
CA GLY A 277 11.41 -8.34 -13.85
C GLY A 277 12.70 -9.16 -13.98
N GLY A 278 13.83 -8.56 -14.42
CA GLY A 278 15.13 -9.22 -14.46
C GLY A 278 15.73 -9.42 -13.06
N LYS A 279 16.55 -10.45 -12.89
CA LYS A 279 17.18 -10.80 -11.61
C LYS A 279 17.97 -9.66 -10.93
N GLY A 280 18.46 -8.69 -11.70
CA GLY A 280 19.14 -7.52 -11.13
C GLY A 280 18.19 -6.51 -10.52
N TYR A 281 17.03 -6.27 -11.13
CA TYR A 281 16.03 -5.35 -10.62
C TYR A 281 15.24 -5.92 -9.45
N GLY A 282 14.83 -7.20 -9.55
CA GLY A 282 14.06 -7.89 -8.52
C GLY A 282 12.61 -7.46 -8.45
N LYS A 283 11.99 -7.76 -7.33
CA LYS A 283 10.60 -7.44 -6.99
C LYS A 283 10.38 -7.47 -5.49
N TYR A 284 9.26 -6.93 -5.04
CA TYR A 284 8.76 -7.10 -3.68
C TYR A 284 8.25 -8.54 -3.51
N GLU A 285 8.73 -9.24 -2.48
CA GLU A 285 8.44 -10.66 -2.30
C GLU A 285 7.29 -10.86 -1.30
N ASN A 286 6.51 -11.93 -1.47
CA ASN A 286 5.56 -12.40 -0.48
C ASN A 286 6.31 -13.13 0.63
N PHE A 287 6.19 -12.67 1.88
CA PHE A 287 6.95 -13.25 3.00
C PHE A 287 6.38 -14.60 3.43
N GLY A 288 5.11 -14.64 3.80
CA GLY A 288 4.48 -15.88 4.22
C GLY A 288 3.17 -15.72 4.97
N SER A 289 2.68 -16.86 5.52
CA SER A 289 1.44 -16.92 6.30
C SER A 289 1.62 -17.74 7.57
N ILE A 290 0.87 -17.39 8.62
CA ILE A 290 0.55 -18.26 9.75
C ILE A 290 -0.86 -18.79 9.52
N TYR A 291 -1.04 -20.07 9.82
CA TYR A 291 -2.34 -20.71 9.84
C TYR A 291 -2.66 -21.21 11.24
N ALA A 292 -3.90 -20.97 11.70
CA ALA A 292 -4.45 -21.52 12.94
C ALA A 292 -5.65 -22.41 12.60
N LYS A 293 -5.45 -23.72 12.58
CA LYS A 293 -6.49 -24.71 12.27
C LYS A 293 -7.17 -25.17 13.56
N ASP A 294 -8.49 -25.09 13.60
CA ASP A 294 -9.30 -25.60 14.73
C ASP A 294 -9.19 -27.10 14.86
N LEU A 295 -8.95 -27.57 16.09
CA LEU A 295 -8.90 -28.97 16.50
C LEU A 295 -10.01 -29.31 17.50
N SER A 296 -10.87 -28.38 17.89
CA SER A 296 -11.95 -28.61 18.85
C SER A 296 -13.02 -29.59 18.33
N GLY A 297 -13.10 -29.72 17.02
CA GLY A 297 -14.16 -30.47 16.33
C GLY A 297 -15.53 -29.76 16.34
N GLU A 298 -15.61 -28.52 16.88
CA GLU A 298 -16.82 -27.69 16.84
C GLU A 298 -17.02 -27.06 15.46
N PHE A 299 -15.92 -26.81 14.72
CA PHE A 299 -15.91 -26.25 13.37
C PHE A 299 -15.32 -27.22 12.36
N GLY A 300 -15.64 -27.02 11.09
CA GLY A 300 -15.16 -27.91 10.04
C GLY A 300 -15.83 -27.64 8.70
N LEU A 301 -15.58 -28.57 7.77
CA LEU A 301 -16.01 -28.45 6.37
C LEU A 301 -17.36 -29.12 6.09
N THR A 302 -18.07 -29.62 7.11
CA THR A 302 -19.35 -30.30 6.99
C THR A 302 -20.51 -29.43 7.46
N THR A 303 -21.70 -29.61 6.92
CA THR A 303 -22.88 -28.77 7.16
C THR A 303 -23.33 -28.69 8.62
N ASP A 304 -22.95 -29.64 9.47
CA ASP A 304 -23.23 -29.68 10.92
C ASP A 304 -22.23 -28.87 11.76
N LYS A 305 -21.15 -28.38 11.15
CA LYS A 305 -20.06 -27.59 11.76
C LYS A 305 -20.22 -26.10 11.49
N ALA A 306 -21.37 -25.54 11.80
CA ALA A 306 -21.69 -24.14 11.49
C ALA A 306 -21.21 -23.17 12.58
N ALA A 307 -20.87 -21.96 12.17
CA ALA A 307 -20.70 -20.79 13.04
C ALA A 307 -21.84 -19.79 12.84
N SER A 308 -22.26 -19.12 13.91
CA SER A 308 -23.28 -18.08 13.89
C SER A 308 -22.76 -16.78 14.46
N ASP A 309 -23.53 -15.71 14.32
CA ASP A 309 -23.22 -14.36 14.78
C ASP A 309 -21.83 -13.87 14.33
N TYR A 310 -21.43 -14.30 13.14
CA TYR A 310 -20.08 -14.01 12.64
C TYR A 310 -19.93 -12.53 12.28
N VAL A 311 -18.83 -11.95 12.75
CA VAL A 311 -18.35 -10.61 12.38
C VAL A 311 -16.83 -10.62 12.30
N ARG A 312 -16.27 -10.03 11.25
CA ARG A 312 -14.88 -9.59 11.22
C ARG A 312 -14.83 -8.09 11.00
N LEU A 313 -13.85 -7.42 11.61
CA LEU A 313 -13.75 -5.98 11.54
C LEU A 313 -12.29 -5.49 11.62
N LEU A 314 -12.11 -4.26 11.18
CA LEU A 314 -10.92 -3.45 11.39
C LEU A 314 -11.36 -2.10 11.98
N ASP A 315 -11.06 -1.89 13.24
CA ASP A 315 -11.30 -0.62 13.92
C ASP A 315 -10.15 0.35 13.62
N LEU A 316 -10.45 1.38 12.85
CA LEU A 316 -9.46 2.40 12.46
C LEU A 316 -9.08 3.31 13.63
N THR A 317 -9.91 3.39 14.69
CA THR A 317 -9.62 4.23 15.86
C THR A 317 -8.50 3.65 16.72
N THR A 318 -8.41 2.31 16.75
CA THR A 318 -7.45 1.58 17.59
C THR A 318 -6.46 0.74 16.77
N ALA A 319 -6.56 0.75 15.45
CA ALA A 319 -5.80 -0.11 14.52
C ALA A 319 -5.88 -1.61 14.89
N THR A 320 -7.07 -2.07 15.28
CA THR A 320 -7.30 -3.42 15.79
C THR A 320 -8.17 -4.22 14.83
N GLY A 321 -7.66 -5.35 14.36
CA GLY A 321 -8.45 -6.36 13.67
C GLY A 321 -9.18 -7.27 14.67
N LYS A 322 -10.41 -7.69 14.37
CA LYS A 322 -11.17 -8.60 15.25
C LYS A 322 -12.04 -9.55 14.43
N THR A 323 -12.15 -10.80 14.91
CA THR A 323 -13.09 -11.80 14.38
C THR A 323 -13.86 -12.41 15.55
N MET A 324 -15.19 -12.40 15.45
CA MET A 324 -16.10 -12.89 16.48
C MET A 324 -17.12 -13.84 15.88
N PHE A 325 -17.44 -14.92 16.56
CA PHE A 325 -18.45 -15.89 16.15
C PHE A 325 -18.87 -16.81 17.29
N LYS A 326 -19.98 -17.54 17.09
CA LYS A 326 -20.49 -18.56 18.03
C LYS A 326 -20.48 -19.94 17.40
N SER A 327 -20.11 -20.96 18.18
CA SER A 327 -20.34 -22.34 17.80
C SER A 327 -21.80 -22.77 17.99
N ALA A 328 -22.17 -23.92 17.42
CA ALA A 328 -23.50 -24.52 17.60
C ALA A 328 -23.82 -24.82 19.08
N ALA A 329 -22.80 -25.00 19.93
CA ALA A 329 -22.94 -25.17 21.39
C ALA A 329 -23.10 -23.84 22.16
N GLY A 330 -23.17 -22.71 21.44
CA GLY A 330 -23.33 -21.37 22.02
C GLY A 330 -22.09 -20.84 22.72
N VAL A 331 -20.91 -21.35 22.42
CA VAL A 331 -19.63 -20.78 22.89
C VAL A 331 -19.25 -19.64 21.97
N GLU A 332 -19.00 -18.46 22.55
CA GLU A 332 -18.52 -17.29 21.83
C GLU A 332 -16.99 -17.34 21.73
N TYR A 333 -16.46 -17.07 20.53
CA TYR A 333 -15.04 -17.00 20.23
C TYR A 333 -14.70 -15.60 19.76
N THR A 334 -13.59 -15.08 20.26
CA THR A 334 -13.04 -13.78 19.82
C THR A 334 -11.57 -13.97 19.47
N ARG A 335 -11.17 -13.41 18.34
CA ARG A 335 -9.78 -13.29 17.92
C ARG A 335 -9.49 -11.82 17.69
N GLU A 336 -8.46 -11.29 18.31
CA GLU A 336 -8.03 -9.90 18.18
C GLU A 336 -6.62 -9.85 17.62
N TYR A 337 -6.35 -8.87 16.76
CA TYR A 337 -5.09 -8.78 16.04
C TYR A 337 -4.58 -7.35 16.06
N ILE A 338 -3.30 -7.17 16.40
CA ILE A 338 -2.61 -5.89 16.32
C ILE A 338 -1.24 -6.04 15.62
N ALA A 339 -0.79 -4.97 14.99
CA ALA A 339 0.59 -4.82 14.54
C ALA A 339 1.22 -3.68 15.37
N SER A 340 1.95 -4.05 16.42
CA SER A 340 2.48 -3.10 17.39
C SER A 340 3.80 -2.50 16.94
N ASN A 341 3.83 -1.18 16.68
CA ASN A 341 5.09 -0.48 16.37
C ASN A 341 6.04 -0.44 17.57
N PRO A 342 5.61 -0.16 18.82
CA PRO A 342 6.51 -0.21 19.98
C PRO A 342 7.16 -1.58 20.20
N ALA A 343 6.42 -2.66 20.01
CA ALA A 343 6.93 -4.02 20.19
C ALA A 343 7.56 -4.61 18.93
N ARG A 344 7.29 -4.04 17.73
CA ARG A 344 7.78 -4.50 16.42
C ARG A 344 7.37 -5.93 16.11
N VAL A 345 6.12 -6.29 16.43
CA VAL A 345 5.51 -7.61 16.22
C VAL A 345 4.05 -7.50 15.80
N VAL A 346 3.57 -8.52 15.12
CA VAL A 346 2.13 -8.78 14.98
C VAL A 346 1.73 -9.73 16.11
N VAL A 347 0.61 -9.45 16.77
CA VAL A 347 0.08 -10.27 17.84
C VAL A 347 -1.34 -10.68 17.51
N ALA A 348 -1.65 -11.97 17.65
CA ALA A 348 -2.99 -12.51 17.58
C ALA A 348 -3.38 -13.09 18.94
N HIS A 349 -4.55 -12.71 19.44
CA HIS A 349 -5.07 -13.10 20.74
C HIS A 349 -6.40 -13.82 20.59
N TYR A 350 -6.47 -15.05 21.07
CA TYR A 350 -7.62 -15.93 20.94
C TYR A 350 -8.25 -16.16 22.30
N THR A 351 -9.55 -15.91 22.41
CA THR A 351 -10.35 -16.15 23.65
C THR A 351 -11.65 -16.85 23.34
N ALA A 352 -12.23 -17.48 24.34
CA ALA A 352 -13.56 -18.10 24.30
C ALA A 352 -14.35 -17.78 25.57
N SER A 353 -15.69 -17.72 25.45
CA SER A 353 -16.57 -17.45 26.60
C SER A 353 -16.63 -18.58 27.65
N LYS A 354 -16.00 -19.73 27.36
CA LYS A 354 -15.87 -20.87 28.27
C LYS A 354 -14.43 -21.37 28.26
N GLY A 355 -13.88 -21.61 29.46
CA GLY A 355 -12.52 -22.14 29.60
C GLY A 355 -12.35 -23.52 28.94
N GLY A 356 -11.12 -23.83 28.54
CA GLY A 356 -10.76 -25.11 27.93
C GLY A 356 -11.32 -25.32 26.51
N LYS A 357 -11.71 -24.26 25.80
CA LYS A 357 -12.36 -24.35 24.49
C LYS A 357 -11.46 -24.07 23.29
N LEU A 358 -10.26 -23.59 23.54
CA LEU A 358 -9.33 -23.28 22.47
C LEU A 358 -8.43 -24.48 22.18
N SER A 359 -8.58 -25.04 20.98
CA SER A 359 -7.76 -26.15 20.50
C SER A 359 -7.37 -25.86 19.05
N PHE A 360 -6.08 -25.63 18.80
CA PHE A 360 -5.58 -25.23 17.48
C PHE A 360 -4.27 -25.92 17.14
N ARG A 361 -4.04 -26.13 15.85
CA ARG A 361 -2.72 -26.38 15.29
C ARG A 361 -2.24 -25.12 14.56
N PHE A 362 -1.10 -24.60 14.99
CA PHE A 362 -0.44 -23.45 14.36
C PHE A 362 0.68 -23.92 13.45
N THR A 363 0.69 -23.40 12.22
CA THR A 363 1.73 -23.67 11.22
C THR A 363 2.17 -22.37 10.54
N MET A 364 3.35 -22.40 9.94
CA MET A 364 3.87 -21.32 9.09
C MET A 364 4.09 -21.83 7.68
N ALA A 365 3.97 -20.95 6.71
CA ALA A 365 4.39 -21.21 5.34
C ALA A 365 5.12 -19.97 4.79
N ALA A 366 6.22 -20.19 4.10
CA ALA A 366 6.87 -19.13 3.33
C ALA A 366 6.06 -18.84 2.05
N GLY A 367 6.08 -17.57 1.60
CA GLY A 367 5.37 -17.12 0.41
C GLY A 367 6.14 -17.37 -0.89
N SER A 368 6.63 -16.29 -1.53
CA SER A 368 7.44 -16.40 -2.77
C SER A 368 8.91 -16.75 -2.51
N ILE A 369 9.35 -16.60 -1.28
CA ILE A 369 10.70 -16.97 -0.84
C ILE A 369 10.77 -18.46 -0.52
N THR A 370 11.90 -19.10 -0.84
CA THR A 370 12.08 -20.54 -0.57
C THR A 370 12.65 -20.74 0.83
N ALA A 371 11.81 -21.19 1.75
CA ALA A 371 12.22 -21.56 3.10
C ALA A 371 11.22 -22.57 3.69
N ASP A 372 11.74 -23.59 4.36
CA ASP A 372 10.93 -24.55 5.10
C ASP A 372 10.89 -24.13 6.57
N PRO A 373 9.71 -23.99 7.18
CA PRO A 373 9.58 -23.72 8.60
C PRO A 373 10.11 -24.87 9.44
N THR A 374 10.72 -24.55 10.57
CA THR A 374 11.12 -25.48 11.62
C THR A 374 10.42 -25.12 12.92
N TYR A 375 10.06 -26.13 13.71
CA TYR A 375 9.30 -25.94 14.95
C TYR A 375 10.01 -26.58 16.14
N ALA A 376 10.09 -25.83 17.23
CA ALA A 376 10.64 -26.31 18.51
C ALA A 376 10.11 -25.48 19.69
N ASN A 377 9.76 -26.14 20.80
CA ASN A 377 9.41 -25.46 22.06
C ASN A 377 8.33 -24.37 21.95
N GLY A 378 7.29 -24.62 21.17
CA GLY A 378 6.21 -23.64 20.95
C GLY A 378 6.58 -22.50 20.01
N GLU A 379 7.68 -22.60 19.29
CA GLU A 379 8.13 -21.62 18.29
C GLU A 379 8.20 -22.25 16.90
N GLY A 380 7.81 -21.48 15.89
CA GLY A 380 8.04 -21.77 14.48
C GLY A 380 8.97 -20.69 13.88
N THR A 381 9.91 -21.07 13.01
CA THR A 381 10.81 -20.10 12.37
C THR A 381 11.26 -20.57 11.00
N PHE A 382 11.48 -19.62 10.12
CA PHE A 382 12.23 -19.84 8.88
C PHE A 382 13.11 -18.62 8.56
N SER A 383 14.17 -18.84 7.80
CA SER A 383 15.09 -17.79 7.38
C SER A 383 15.73 -18.14 6.05
N GLY A 384 16.32 -17.15 5.42
CA GLY A 384 17.05 -17.34 4.16
C GLY A 384 17.74 -16.07 3.71
N LYS A 385 18.19 -16.11 2.46
CA LYS A 385 18.90 -15.00 1.81
C LYS A 385 18.37 -14.83 0.39
N LEU A 386 18.10 -13.59 0.02
CA LEU A 386 17.88 -13.15 -1.36
C LEU A 386 19.21 -12.65 -1.96
N GLU A 387 19.19 -12.02 -3.14
CA GLU A 387 20.42 -11.58 -3.82
C GLU A 387 21.24 -10.62 -2.99
N THR A 388 20.58 -9.68 -2.30
CA THR A 388 21.26 -8.63 -1.49
C THR A 388 21.03 -8.84 0.00
N ILE A 389 19.82 -9.09 0.43
CA ILE A 389 19.41 -9.11 1.85
C ILE A 389 19.17 -10.53 2.36
N SER A 390 19.25 -10.68 3.68
CA SER A 390 18.81 -11.85 4.42
C SER A 390 17.51 -11.56 5.16
N TYR A 391 16.72 -12.59 5.45
CA TYR A 391 15.43 -12.48 6.14
C TYR A 391 15.27 -13.56 7.22
N ASN A 392 14.44 -13.24 8.22
CA ASN A 392 13.99 -14.19 9.24
C ASN A 392 12.55 -13.88 9.64
N ALA A 393 11.75 -14.92 9.83
CA ALA A 393 10.44 -14.86 10.46
C ALA A 393 10.37 -15.83 11.62
N ARG A 394 9.69 -15.45 12.71
CA ARG A 394 9.53 -16.25 13.93
C ARG A 394 8.15 -16.05 14.53
N MET A 395 7.49 -17.15 14.81
CA MET A 395 6.23 -17.23 15.52
C MET A 395 6.45 -17.89 16.89
N LYS A 396 5.80 -17.38 17.95
CA LYS A 396 5.73 -18.02 19.26
C LYS A 396 4.28 -18.14 19.71
N VAL A 397 3.89 -19.34 20.12
CA VAL A 397 2.55 -19.65 20.63
C VAL A 397 2.59 -19.74 22.15
N ILE A 398 1.68 -19.04 22.82
CA ILE A 398 1.66 -18.90 24.30
C ILE A 398 0.23 -19.21 24.77
N PRO A 399 -0.06 -20.46 25.17
CA PRO A 399 -1.35 -20.82 25.76
C PRO A 399 -1.41 -20.51 27.25
N THR A 400 -2.58 -20.08 27.72
CA THR A 400 -2.94 -20.09 29.13
C THR A 400 -3.88 -21.26 29.38
N GLY A 401 -3.50 -22.18 30.25
CA GLY A 401 -4.21 -23.47 30.45
C GLY A 401 -3.98 -24.46 29.28
N GLY A 402 -4.64 -25.61 29.36
CA GLY A 402 -4.53 -26.67 28.36
C GLY A 402 -3.15 -27.33 28.28
N THR A 403 -2.88 -27.94 27.13
CA THR A 403 -1.59 -28.57 26.82
C THR A 403 -1.04 -28.12 25.49
N MET A 404 0.26 -27.96 25.38
CA MET A 404 0.94 -27.60 24.15
C MET A 404 1.98 -28.68 23.79
N THR A 405 1.99 -29.11 22.54
CA THR A 405 2.99 -29.99 21.94
C THR A 405 3.56 -29.37 20.66
N THR A 406 4.79 -29.71 20.35
CA THR A 406 5.46 -29.25 19.12
C THR A 406 6.05 -30.44 18.39
N ASP A 407 5.73 -30.60 17.11
CA ASP A 407 6.30 -31.62 16.24
C ASP A 407 6.92 -31.01 14.97
N GLU A 408 7.35 -31.81 14.03
CA GLU A 408 7.96 -31.35 12.77
C GLU A 408 6.99 -30.59 11.85
N GLU A 409 5.66 -30.73 12.05
CA GLU A 409 4.63 -30.17 11.20
C GLU A 409 3.98 -28.92 11.80
N GLY A 410 4.21 -28.61 13.11
CA GLY A 410 3.63 -27.41 13.75
C GLY A 410 3.57 -27.45 15.26
N ILE A 411 2.74 -26.58 15.81
CA ILE A 411 2.51 -26.41 17.25
C ILE A 411 1.04 -26.68 17.53
N GLU A 412 0.76 -27.64 18.37
CA GLU A 412 -0.59 -28.02 18.76
C GLU A 412 -0.89 -27.57 20.18
N VAL A 413 -2.02 -26.89 20.36
CA VAL A 413 -2.57 -26.50 21.66
C VAL A 413 -3.94 -27.16 21.83
N ILE A 414 -4.19 -27.80 22.95
CA ILE A 414 -5.45 -28.48 23.24
C ILE A 414 -6.03 -27.98 24.57
N GLY A 415 -7.26 -27.50 24.52
CA GLY A 415 -8.05 -27.14 25.71
C GLY A 415 -7.52 -25.93 26.47
N ALA A 416 -6.96 -24.94 25.79
CA ALA A 416 -6.53 -23.69 26.42
C ALA A 416 -7.72 -22.78 26.77
N ASP A 417 -7.54 -21.90 27.75
CA ASP A 417 -8.46 -20.83 28.12
C ASP A 417 -8.24 -19.58 27.26
N GLU A 418 -6.97 -19.33 26.93
CA GLU A 418 -6.50 -18.18 26.14
C GLU A 418 -5.27 -18.61 25.34
N ILE A 419 -5.08 -18.05 24.15
CA ILE A 419 -3.86 -18.25 23.34
C ILE A 419 -3.41 -16.90 22.80
N MET A 420 -2.17 -16.56 23.05
CA MET A 420 -1.49 -15.44 22.37
C MET A 420 -0.46 -15.99 21.37
N VAL A 421 -0.47 -15.46 20.16
CA VAL A 421 0.52 -15.76 19.12
C VAL A 421 1.27 -14.50 18.79
N VAL A 422 2.59 -14.51 18.99
CA VAL A 422 3.49 -13.38 18.69
C VAL A 422 4.30 -13.73 17.45
N LEU A 423 4.19 -12.87 16.42
CA LEU A 423 4.90 -13.01 15.15
C LEU A 423 5.85 -11.83 14.95
N GLY A 424 7.14 -12.10 14.80
CA GLY A 424 8.16 -11.15 14.37
C GLY A 424 8.73 -11.53 13.02
N GLY A 425 9.13 -10.54 12.25
CA GLY A 425 9.80 -10.74 10.97
C GLY A 425 10.67 -9.55 10.61
N GLY A 426 11.58 -9.74 9.67
CA GLY A 426 12.43 -8.66 9.20
C GLY A 426 13.56 -9.11 8.28
N THR A 427 14.27 -8.12 7.77
CA THR A 427 15.47 -8.26 6.96
C THR A 427 16.65 -7.54 7.61
N ASP A 428 17.85 -7.75 7.07
CA ASP A 428 19.06 -7.02 7.47
C ASP A 428 19.29 -5.75 6.65
N PHE A 429 18.28 -5.27 5.91
CA PHE A 429 18.37 -4.07 5.07
C PHE A 429 18.78 -2.83 5.88
N ASP A 430 19.72 -2.07 5.31
CA ASP A 430 20.09 -0.74 5.77
C ASP A 430 20.49 0.14 4.59
N ALA A 431 19.73 1.20 4.35
CA ALA A 431 19.94 2.12 3.25
C ALA A 431 21.26 2.91 3.34
N TYR A 432 21.91 2.93 4.50
CA TYR A 432 23.14 3.71 4.76
C TYR A 432 24.42 2.91 4.62
N GLU A 433 24.33 1.59 4.65
CA GLU A 433 25.48 0.70 4.46
C GLU A 433 25.79 0.51 2.97
N SER A 434 27.06 0.48 2.63
CA SER A 434 27.50 0.32 1.23
C SER A 434 27.08 -1.03 0.60
N THR A 435 26.79 -2.01 1.43
CA THR A 435 26.28 -3.34 1.04
C THR A 435 24.76 -3.42 1.12
N TYR A 436 24.07 -2.36 1.56
CA TYR A 436 22.64 -2.31 1.90
C TYR A 436 22.21 -3.25 3.03
N THR A 437 23.17 -3.80 3.77
CA THR A 437 22.90 -4.73 4.87
C THR A 437 23.79 -4.47 6.06
N LYS A 438 23.26 -4.68 7.26
CA LYS A 438 24.02 -4.69 8.50
C LYS A 438 23.56 -5.80 9.44
N ASN A 439 24.47 -6.23 10.31
CA ASN A 439 24.18 -7.20 11.36
C ASN A 439 23.53 -8.50 10.86
N THR A 440 23.86 -8.96 9.64
CA THR A 440 23.29 -10.18 9.03
C THR A 440 23.38 -11.38 9.97
N SER A 441 24.51 -11.57 10.65
CA SER A 441 24.69 -12.67 11.60
C SER A 441 23.85 -12.56 12.89
N ALA A 442 23.39 -11.37 13.22
CA ALA A 442 22.54 -11.09 14.38
C ALA A 442 21.04 -11.04 14.06
N LEU A 443 20.65 -11.06 12.78
CA LEU A 443 19.25 -10.86 12.37
C LEU A 443 18.31 -11.82 13.08
N ALA A 444 18.58 -13.12 13.00
CA ALA A 444 17.71 -14.13 13.60
C ALA A 444 17.60 -13.97 15.13
N GLN A 445 18.71 -13.61 15.80
CA GLN A 445 18.70 -13.33 17.25
C GLN A 445 17.91 -12.06 17.56
N THR A 446 18.07 -11.00 16.76
CA THR A 446 17.31 -9.74 16.93
C THR A 446 15.80 -9.98 16.84
N ILE A 447 15.35 -10.81 15.88
CA ILE A 447 13.93 -11.17 15.75
C ILE A 447 13.49 -12.05 16.93
N ALA A 448 14.32 -13.01 17.36
CA ALA A 448 14.05 -13.84 18.52
C ALA A 448 13.88 -13.03 19.81
N ASP A 449 14.79 -12.10 20.08
CA ASP A 449 14.74 -11.22 21.27
C ASP A 449 13.50 -10.35 21.28
N ARG A 450 13.11 -9.82 20.12
CA ARG A 450 11.89 -9.02 19.93
C ARG A 450 10.63 -9.84 20.24
N VAL A 451 10.53 -11.05 19.67
CA VAL A 451 9.41 -11.97 19.92
C VAL A 451 9.38 -12.41 21.38
N ALA A 452 10.53 -12.71 21.99
CA ALA A 452 10.63 -13.07 23.40
C ALA A 452 10.18 -11.94 24.33
N ALA A 453 10.66 -10.72 24.08
CA ALA A 453 10.27 -9.54 24.89
C ALA A 453 8.76 -9.24 24.80
N ALA A 454 8.17 -9.40 23.63
CA ALA A 454 6.71 -9.25 23.47
C ALA A 454 5.95 -10.39 24.18
N ALA A 455 6.47 -11.63 24.12
CA ALA A 455 5.87 -12.80 24.74
C ALA A 455 5.87 -12.78 26.28
N GLU A 456 6.71 -11.95 26.90
CA GLU A 456 6.75 -11.72 28.35
C GLU A 456 5.65 -10.75 28.83
N LYS A 457 5.01 -10.00 27.93
CA LYS A 457 3.94 -9.06 28.25
C LYS A 457 2.57 -9.73 28.17
N SER A 458 1.63 -9.21 28.95
CA SER A 458 0.23 -9.59 28.79
C SER A 458 -0.36 -9.00 27.50
N TRP A 459 -1.43 -9.61 26.98
CA TRP A 459 -2.19 -9.02 25.89
C TRP A 459 -2.64 -7.58 26.21
N ALA A 460 -3.12 -7.35 27.44
CA ALA A 460 -3.59 -6.03 27.84
C ALA A 460 -2.49 -4.96 27.78
N ASP A 461 -1.25 -5.30 28.17
CA ASP A 461 -0.12 -4.37 28.12
C ASP A 461 0.28 -4.08 26.65
N LEU A 462 0.40 -5.12 25.81
CA LEU A 462 0.71 -4.99 24.40
C LEU A 462 -0.35 -4.15 23.66
N TYR A 463 -1.62 -4.41 23.96
CA TYR A 463 -2.74 -3.66 23.39
C TYR A 463 -2.72 -2.19 23.81
N ALA A 464 -2.52 -1.90 25.08
CA ALA A 464 -2.47 -0.54 25.61
C ALA A 464 -1.30 0.26 24.99
N GLU A 465 -0.10 -0.33 24.90
CA GLU A 465 1.06 0.29 24.25
C GLU A 465 0.80 0.55 22.75
N HIS A 466 0.20 -0.41 22.05
CA HIS A 466 -0.16 -0.30 20.64
C HIS A 466 -1.15 0.84 20.38
N VAL A 467 -2.24 0.87 21.15
CA VAL A 467 -3.29 1.89 21.00
C VAL A 467 -2.75 3.28 21.32
N ALA A 468 -1.96 3.42 22.40
CA ALA A 468 -1.37 4.69 22.79
C ALA A 468 -0.43 5.26 21.71
N ASP A 469 0.43 4.41 21.13
CA ASP A 469 1.31 4.79 20.02
C ASP A 469 0.49 5.21 18.80
N TYR A 470 -0.41 4.36 18.35
CA TYR A 470 -1.19 4.61 17.14
C TYR A 470 -2.06 5.87 17.25
N GLN A 471 -2.79 6.04 18.36
CA GLN A 471 -3.64 7.21 18.58
C GLN A 471 -2.86 8.50 18.72
N SER A 472 -1.59 8.46 19.09
CA SER A 472 -0.72 9.65 19.09
C SER A 472 -0.55 10.28 17.71
N PHE A 473 -0.81 9.53 16.64
CA PHE A 473 -0.82 9.98 15.24
C PHE A 473 -2.25 10.09 14.69
N PHE A 474 -3.03 9.03 14.80
CA PHE A 474 -4.36 8.99 14.20
C PHE A 474 -5.30 10.03 14.80
N GLY A 475 -5.24 10.24 16.10
CA GLY A 475 -6.07 11.23 16.83
C GLY A 475 -5.73 12.69 16.56
N ARG A 476 -4.66 13.00 15.79
CA ARG A 476 -4.27 14.38 15.51
C ARG A 476 -5.18 15.08 14.50
N CYS A 477 -5.83 14.33 13.62
CA CYS A 477 -6.71 14.89 12.60
C CYS A 477 -7.99 14.07 12.52
N ASP A 478 -9.12 14.74 12.64
CA ASP A 478 -10.45 14.16 12.64
C ASP A 478 -11.34 14.81 11.60
N PHE A 479 -12.02 13.99 10.78
CA PHE A 479 -12.98 14.42 9.77
C PHE A 479 -14.32 13.76 10.06
N ASP A 480 -15.34 14.58 10.30
CA ASP A 480 -16.70 14.12 10.55
C ASP A 480 -17.74 14.88 9.75
N LEU A 481 -18.67 14.14 9.16
CA LEU A 481 -19.85 14.66 8.48
C LEU A 481 -21.08 14.39 9.35
N ALA A 482 -21.86 15.42 9.62
CA ALA A 482 -22.97 15.35 10.57
C ALA A 482 -24.04 14.33 10.16
N GLY A 483 -24.54 13.59 11.14
CA GLY A 483 -25.62 12.63 10.96
C GLY A 483 -25.19 11.25 10.42
N THR A 484 -23.93 11.04 10.12
CA THR A 484 -23.42 9.74 9.64
C THR A 484 -23.41 8.67 10.74
N LYS A 485 -23.74 7.43 10.35
CA LYS A 485 -23.75 6.25 11.23
C LYS A 485 -23.21 5.05 10.49
N ASN A 486 -22.49 4.21 11.18
CA ASN A 486 -21.92 2.97 10.64
C ASN A 486 -22.80 1.76 10.99
N ASP A 487 -24.03 1.75 10.46
CA ASP A 487 -25.03 0.72 10.74
C ASP A 487 -25.10 -0.39 9.66
N MET A 488 -24.27 -0.30 8.61
CA MET A 488 -24.25 -1.22 7.48
C MET A 488 -22.84 -1.81 7.29
N ALA A 489 -22.75 -3.12 6.99
CA ALA A 489 -21.48 -3.77 6.68
C ALA A 489 -20.80 -3.10 5.47
N THR A 490 -19.47 -2.98 5.53
CA THR A 490 -18.68 -2.15 4.58
C THR A 490 -18.90 -2.55 3.13
N ASN A 491 -18.92 -3.85 2.80
CA ASN A 491 -19.20 -4.32 1.44
C ASN A 491 -20.58 -3.90 0.96
N ARG A 492 -21.60 -3.93 1.82
CA ARG A 492 -22.95 -3.48 1.48
C ARG A 492 -23.04 -1.97 1.38
N LEU A 493 -22.26 -1.24 2.19
CA LEU A 493 -22.16 0.20 2.11
C LEU A 493 -21.57 0.64 0.75
N ILE A 494 -20.56 -0.09 0.25
CA ILE A 494 -20.00 0.12 -1.09
C ILE A 494 -21.02 -0.20 -2.18
N ASP A 495 -21.71 -1.35 -2.09
CA ASP A 495 -22.74 -1.74 -3.08
C ASP A 495 -23.92 -0.76 -3.14
N ALA A 496 -24.28 -0.15 -2.01
CA ALA A 496 -25.36 0.83 -1.92
C ALA A 496 -24.92 2.25 -2.31
N TYR A 497 -23.62 2.49 -2.46
CA TYR A 497 -23.08 3.82 -2.70
C TYR A 497 -23.42 4.32 -4.10
N SER A 498 -24.07 5.48 -4.17
CA SER A 498 -24.50 6.11 -5.41
C SER A 498 -24.12 7.59 -5.52
N GLY A 499 -23.19 8.05 -4.64
CA GLY A 499 -22.80 9.46 -4.60
C GLY A 499 -23.90 10.40 -4.07
N GLY A 500 -24.90 9.86 -3.39
CA GLY A 500 -25.99 10.63 -2.77
C GLY A 500 -25.54 11.47 -1.57
N THR A 501 -26.50 12.16 -0.95
CA THR A 501 -26.31 12.98 0.27
C THR A 501 -26.84 12.30 1.52
N GLY A 502 -27.22 11.03 1.42
CA GLY A 502 -27.71 10.25 2.57
C GLY A 502 -26.60 9.89 3.54
N ALA A 503 -26.97 9.60 4.79
CA ALA A 503 -26.02 9.29 5.86
C ALA A 503 -25.03 8.18 5.52
N ASP A 504 -25.47 7.14 4.79
CA ASP A 504 -24.64 6.01 4.39
C ASP A 504 -23.57 6.42 3.35
N ALA A 505 -23.92 7.26 2.37
CA ALA A 505 -22.97 7.77 1.39
C ALA A 505 -21.90 8.64 2.05
N LEU A 506 -22.33 9.58 2.92
CA LEU A 506 -21.42 10.43 3.66
C LEU A 506 -20.54 9.62 4.64
N MET A 507 -21.08 8.53 5.20
CA MET A 507 -20.32 7.63 6.06
C MET A 507 -19.17 6.94 5.30
N LEU A 508 -19.42 6.48 4.06
CA LEU A 508 -18.38 5.85 3.25
C LEU A 508 -17.26 6.85 2.89
N GLU A 509 -17.64 8.09 2.54
CA GLU A 509 -16.67 9.17 2.24
C GLU A 509 -15.78 9.48 3.46
N GLN A 510 -16.39 9.54 4.65
CA GLN A 510 -15.68 9.73 5.92
C GLN A 510 -14.76 8.55 6.25
N LEU A 511 -15.25 7.31 6.09
CA LEU A 511 -14.43 6.10 6.28
C LEU A 511 -13.22 6.09 5.35
N TYR A 512 -13.40 6.50 4.10
CA TYR A 512 -12.32 6.46 3.11
C TYR A 512 -11.20 7.44 3.43
N PHE A 513 -11.51 8.63 3.93
CA PHE A 513 -10.51 9.56 4.45
C PHE A 513 -9.74 8.98 5.64
N ALA A 514 -10.48 8.46 6.63
CA ALA A 514 -9.88 7.85 7.82
C ALA A 514 -9.01 6.64 7.46
N TYR A 515 -9.45 5.84 6.48
CA TYR A 515 -8.72 4.68 5.98
C TYR A 515 -7.41 5.07 5.29
N GLY A 516 -7.39 6.14 4.50
CA GLY A 516 -6.14 6.66 3.90
C GLY A 516 -5.11 7.01 4.97
N ARG A 517 -5.49 7.73 6.02
CA ARG A 517 -4.59 8.03 7.15
C ARG A 517 -4.15 6.78 7.91
N TYR A 518 -5.08 5.83 8.13
CA TYR A 518 -4.76 4.54 8.72
C TYR A 518 -3.70 3.78 7.92
N LEU A 519 -3.87 3.66 6.61
CA LEU A 519 -2.94 2.97 5.73
C LEU A 519 -1.55 3.62 5.74
N GLU A 520 -1.46 4.94 5.82
CA GLU A 520 -0.19 5.65 5.86
C GLU A 520 0.57 5.39 7.16
N ILE A 521 -0.10 5.48 8.32
CA ILE A 521 0.48 5.14 9.63
C ILE A 521 0.94 3.68 9.65
N SER A 522 0.15 2.78 9.05
CA SER A 522 0.39 1.34 9.08
C SER A 522 1.42 0.86 8.07
N SER A 523 1.82 1.69 7.06
CA SER A 523 2.76 1.27 6.02
C SER A 523 4.03 2.12 5.93
N SER A 524 4.13 3.26 6.61
CA SER A 524 5.24 4.18 6.43
C SER A 524 5.90 4.63 7.73
N ARG A 525 6.49 3.69 8.46
CA ARG A 525 7.27 3.90 9.70
C ARG A 525 8.41 2.90 9.78
N GLY A 526 9.35 3.12 10.67
CA GLY A 526 10.27 2.11 11.23
C GLY A 526 11.49 1.77 10.40
N VAL A 527 11.50 1.97 9.09
CA VAL A 527 12.66 1.77 8.21
C VAL A 527 12.67 2.82 7.10
N ASP A 528 13.86 3.24 6.69
CA ASP A 528 14.06 4.28 5.67
C ASP A 528 13.92 3.71 4.24
N SER A 529 12.70 3.32 3.94
CA SER A 529 12.20 2.89 2.64
C SER A 529 10.74 3.33 2.50
N PRO A 530 10.31 3.85 1.36
CA PRO A 530 8.93 4.28 1.16
C PRO A 530 7.97 3.09 1.11
N SER A 531 6.67 3.36 1.28
CA SER A 531 5.61 2.46 0.85
C SER A 531 5.72 2.25 -0.66
N ASN A 532 5.71 0.99 -1.11
CA ASN A 532 5.73 0.64 -2.53
C ASN A 532 4.33 0.74 -3.16
N LEU A 533 4.14 0.28 -4.40
CA LEU A 533 2.83 0.31 -5.07
C LEU A 533 1.69 -0.37 -4.29
N GLN A 534 2.01 -1.27 -3.36
CA GLN A 534 1.03 -1.95 -2.49
C GLN A 534 1.24 -1.65 -1.00
N GLY A 535 1.95 -0.58 -0.68
CA GLY A 535 2.30 -0.23 0.70
C GLY A 535 3.31 -1.21 1.28
N ILE A 536 2.85 -2.11 2.15
CA ILE A 536 3.64 -3.23 2.71
C ILE A 536 2.94 -4.58 2.53
N TRP A 537 1.74 -4.60 1.92
CA TRP A 537 0.92 -5.81 1.82
C TRP A 537 1.07 -6.47 0.45
N ASN A 538 1.32 -7.76 0.45
CA ASN A 538 1.41 -8.56 -0.77
C ASN A 538 1.28 -10.06 -0.46
N ASN A 539 0.34 -10.74 -1.09
CA ASN A 539 0.18 -12.19 -1.02
C ASN A 539 0.35 -12.86 -2.40
N ILE A 540 1.01 -12.19 -3.34
CA ILE A 540 1.17 -12.70 -4.70
C ILE A 540 2.65 -12.95 -4.99
N ASN A 541 2.97 -14.13 -5.55
CA ASN A 541 4.34 -14.46 -5.92
C ASN A 541 4.81 -13.73 -7.20
N GLY A 542 3.89 -13.35 -8.08
CA GLY A 542 4.13 -12.58 -9.31
C GLY A 542 3.42 -11.24 -9.24
N VAL A 543 3.88 -10.35 -8.37
CA VAL A 543 3.25 -9.06 -8.10
C VAL A 543 3.30 -8.12 -9.31
N ALA A 544 2.19 -7.39 -9.53
CA ALA A 544 2.08 -6.45 -10.63
C ALA A 544 3.15 -5.34 -10.52
N TRP A 545 3.78 -5.02 -11.64
CA TRP A 545 4.88 -4.03 -11.74
C TRP A 545 5.98 -4.24 -10.68
N ASN A 546 6.20 -5.50 -10.27
CA ASN A 546 7.15 -5.87 -9.22
C ASN A 546 6.86 -5.21 -7.85
N SER A 547 5.73 -4.53 -7.70
CA SER A 547 5.38 -3.66 -6.57
C SER A 547 6.49 -2.66 -6.26
N ASP A 548 7.01 -2.01 -7.28
CA ASP A 548 8.21 -1.17 -7.23
C ASP A 548 7.96 0.22 -6.58
N ILE A 549 9.04 0.98 -6.43
CA ILE A 549 9.00 2.38 -6.06
C ILE A 549 8.85 3.16 -7.37
N HIS A 550 7.59 3.33 -7.80
CA HIS A 550 7.24 3.94 -9.09
C HIS A 550 7.22 5.46 -8.99
N SER A 551 8.09 6.13 -9.75
CA SER A 551 8.43 7.55 -9.53
C SER A 551 7.89 8.52 -10.57
N ASN A 552 6.95 8.10 -11.41
CA ASN A 552 6.30 9.02 -12.36
C ASN A 552 4.96 9.60 -11.85
N ILE A 553 4.49 9.17 -10.66
CA ILE A 553 3.37 9.68 -9.88
C ILE A 553 3.15 8.92 -8.55
N ASN A 554 3.26 7.58 -8.57
CA ASN A 554 2.70 6.71 -7.54
C ASN A 554 3.34 6.93 -6.17
N VAL A 555 4.67 6.78 -6.04
CA VAL A 555 5.33 6.99 -4.75
C VAL A 555 5.18 8.42 -4.23
N GLN A 556 5.13 9.40 -5.10
CA GLN A 556 4.89 10.79 -4.70
C GLN A 556 3.48 10.96 -4.12
N MET A 557 2.48 10.36 -4.77
CA MET A 557 1.08 10.40 -4.33
C MET A 557 0.90 9.70 -2.98
N ASN A 558 1.68 8.64 -2.69
CA ASN A 558 1.64 7.98 -1.39
C ASN A 558 1.87 8.96 -0.21
N TYR A 559 2.58 10.05 -0.44
CA TYR A 559 2.93 11.02 0.61
C TYR A 559 2.21 12.37 0.49
N TRP A 560 1.25 12.52 -0.42
CA TRP A 560 0.47 13.75 -0.51
C TRP A 560 -0.39 14.04 0.73
N PRO A 561 -0.99 13.05 1.43
CA PRO A 561 -1.74 13.32 2.64
C PRO A 561 -0.87 13.53 3.88
N ALA A 562 0.40 13.08 3.90
CA ALA A 562 1.24 13.06 5.09
C ALA A 562 1.30 14.42 5.81
N GLU A 563 1.68 15.46 5.12
CA GLU A 563 1.83 16.79 5.72
C GLU A 563 0.48 17.43 6.06
N PRO A 564 -0.48 17.59 5.11
CA PRO A 564 -1.72 18.31 5.40
C PRO A 564 -2.64 17.60 6.39
N THR A 565 -2.51 16.28 6.58
CA THR A 565 -3.30 15.52 7.56
C THR A 565 -2.56 15.25 8.87
N ASN A 566 -1.49 16.00 9.16
CA ASN A 566 -0.73 15.98 10.41
C ASN A 566 -0.04 14.65 10.72
N LEU A 567 0.60 14.07 9.69
CA LEU A 567 1.35 12.80 9.71
C LEU A 567 2.77 12.98 9.16
N SER A 568 3.42 14.11 9.44
CA SER A 568 4.76 14.46 8.90
C SER A 568 5.81 13.37 9.16
N GLU A 569 5.71 12.64 10.27
CA GLU A 569 6.63 11.54 10.61
C GLU A 569 6.48 10.35 9.65
N MET A 570 5.30 10.18 9.03
CA MET A 570 5.06 9.12 8.03
C MET A 570 5.72 9.45 6.69
N HIS A 571 6.01 10.72 6.42
CA HIS A 571 6.77 11.15 5.24
C HIS A 571 8.26 10.80 5.35
N MET A 572 8.81 10.76 6.58
CA MET A 572 10.24 10.59 6.83
C MET A 572 10.89 9.36 6.19
N PRO A 573 10.27 8.16 6.13
CA PRO A 573 10.86 7.02 5.45
C PRO A 573 11.17 7.27 3.97
N PHE A 574 10.33 7.99 3.25
CA PHE A 574 10.57 8.37 1.86
C PHE A 574 11.65 9.45 1.75
N LEU A 575 11.61 10.48 2.59
CA LEU A 575 12.59 11.56 2.60
C LEU A 575 13.99 11.04 2.94
N ASN A 576 14.10 10.15 3.90
CA ASN A 576 15.36 9.51 4.26
C ASN A 576 15.87 8.57 3.17
N TYR A 577 14.98 7.82 2.49
CA TYR A 577 15.35 7.04 1.31
C TYR A 577 15.94 7.93 0.20
N ILE A 578 15.28 9.06 -0.13
CA ILE A 578 15.80 10.01 -1.11
C ILE A 578 17.20 10.49 -0.71
N TRP A 579 17.36 10.94 0.55
CA TRP A 579 18.63 11.44 1.05
C TRP A 579 19.73 10.37 1.04
N ALA A 580 19.41 9.14 1.48
CA ALA A 580 20.35 8.04 1.48
C ALA A 580 20.82 7.68 0.07
N MET A 581 19.91 7.54 -0.88
CA MET A 581 20.24 7.21 -2.28
C MET A 581 21.00 8.35 -2.99
N ALA A 582 20.66 9.61 -2.71
CA ALA A 582 21.31 10.77 -3.31
C ALA A 582 22.71 11.02 -2.74
N GLU A 583 22.90 10.87 -1.42
CA GLU A 583 24.10 11.32 -0.73
C GLU A 583 25.00 10.20 -0.22
N LYS A 584 24.46 9.07 0.20
CA LYS A 584 25.24 7.96 0.78
C LYS A 584 25.57 6.86 -0.22
N GLN A 585 24.66 6.59 -1.15
CA GLN A 585 24.80 5.52 -2.12
C GLN A 585 25.32 6.03 -3.47
N PRO A 586 26.11 5.23 -4.22
CA PRO A 586 26.70 5.68 -5.48
C PRO A 586 25.75 5.57 -6.68
N GLN A 587 24.66 4.78 -6.61
CA GLN A 587 23.88 4.35 -7.77
C GLN A 587 23.24 5.52 -8.50
N TRP A 588 22.53 6.40 -7.81
CA TRP A 588 21.86 7.51 -8.47
C TRP A 588 22.82 8.53 -9.10
N LYS A 589 24.03 8.68 -8.55
CA LYS A 589 25.12 9.44 -9.17
C LYS A 589 25.69 8.72 -10.42
N GLN A 590 25.72 7.38 -10.41
CA GLN A 590 26.09 6.59 -11.60
C GLN A 590 25.05 6.73 -12.71
N TRP A 591 23.76 6.76 -12.36
CA TRP A 591 22.69 6.98 -13.35
C TRP A 591 22.76 8.38 -13.96
N ALA A 592 23.11 9.41 -13.19
CA ALA A 592 23.39 10.75 -13.73
C ALA A 592 24.54 10.73 -14.74
N LYS A 593 25.64 10.05 -14.45
CA LYS A 593 26.76 9.89 -15.39
C LYS A 593 26.36 9.14 -16.64
N LEU A 594 25.53 8.11 -16.54
CA LEU A 594 24.98 7.39 -17.69
C LEU A 594 24.17 8.31 -18.61
N GLN A 595 23.56 9.37 -18.07
CA GLN A 595 22.85 10.41 -18.78
C GLN A 595 23.73 11.58 -19.25
N GLY A 596 25.06 11.44 -19.11
CA GLY A 596 26.04 12.43 -19.54
C GLY A 596 26.24 13.60 -18.59
N GLN A 597 25.88 13.46 -17.30
CA GLN A 597 26.03 14.48 -16.28
C GLN A 597 27.08 14.05 -15.24
N ASP A 598 28.10 14.88 -15.03
CA ASP A 598 29.14 14.62 -14.05
C ASP A 598 28.76 15.02 -12.62
N ARG A 599 27.78 15.94 -12.49
CA ARG A 599 27.27 16.41 -11.20
C ARG A 599 25.82 15.98 -10.99
N GLY A 600 25.45 15.86 -9.74
CA GLY A 600 24.11 15.55 -9.31
C GLY A 600 23.80 14.05 -9.35
N TRP A 601 22.53 13.76 -9.25
CA TRP A 601 21.97 12.41 -9.21
C TRP A 601 20.69 12.34 -10.01
N THR A 602 20.29 11.14 -10.43
CA THR A 602 18.98 10.87 -11.00
C THR A 602 18.54 9.43 -10.72
N CYS A 603 17.24 9.21 -10.83
CA CYS A 603 16.60 7.89 -10.90
C CYS A 603 15.63 7.88 -12.07
N PHE A 604 15.01 6.74 -12.34
CA PHE A 604 14.09 6.59 -13.46
C PHE A 604 12.69 6.24 -12.98
N THR A 605 11.79 5.88 -13.88
CA THR A 605 10.39 5.57 -13.59
C THR A 605 10.25 4.48 -12.52
N GLU A 606 11.03 3.42 -12.62
CA GLU A 606 10.95 2.22 -11.78
C GLU A 606 12.23 2.05 -10.96
N ASN A 607 12.08 1.99 -9.66
CA ASN A 607 13.17 1.89 -8.69
C ASN A 607 12.93 0.76 -7.70
N ASN A 608 14.02 0.18 -7.17
CA ASN A 608 13.97 -0.71 -6.02
C ASN A 608 14.59 -0.06 -4.77
N ILE A 609 14.51 -0.75 -3.63
CA ILE A 609 15.01 -0.23 -2.36
C ILE A 609 16.54 -0.03 -2.30
N PHE A 610 17.29 -0.62 -3.24
CA PHE A 610 18.77 -0.56 -3.32
C PHE A 610 19.27 0.54 -4.26
N GLY A 611 18.38 1.44 -4.73
CA GLY A 611 18.73 2.42 -5.75
C GLY A 611 18.97 1.82 -7.15
N GLY A 612 18.65 0.54 -7.32
CA GLY A 612 18.60 -0.12 -8.61
C GLY A 612 17.42 0.37 -9.42
N VAL A 613 17.51 0.32 -10.75
CA VAL A 613 16.48 0.84 -11.65
C VAL A 613 16.20 -0.12 -12.80
N SER A 614 14.96 -0.09 -13.31
CA SER A 614 14.67 -0.81 -14.53
C SER A 614 15.20 -0.06 -15.76
N ALA A 615 15.28 -0.77 -16.88
CA ALA A 615 15.66 -0.18 -18.15
C ALA A 615 14.51 0.53 -18.88
N PHE A 616 13.30 0.50 -18.31
CA PHE A 616 12.12 1.13 -18.88
C PHE A 616 12.24 2.66 -18.84
N LYS A 617 11.97 3.33 -19.96
CA LYS A 617 11.97 4.80 -20.09
C LYS A 617 13.18 5.50 -19.45
N ASN A 618 14.37 5.18 -19.95
CA ASN A 618 15.63 5.76 -19.47
C ASN A 618 15.78 7.27 -19.66
N ASN A 619 14.94 7.88 -20.45
CA ASN A 619 14.87 9.31 -20.64
C ASN A 619 13.93 10.02 -19.65
N TYR A 620 13.26 9.30 -18.76
CA TYR A 620 12.53 9.88 -17.65
C TYR A 620 13.50 10.17 -16.49
N VAL A 621 14.36 11.16 -16.67
CA VAL A 621 15.36 11.54 -15.64
C VAL A 621 14.84 12.60 -14.68
N ILE A 622 13.68 13.16 -14.96
CA ILE A 622 13.06 14.23 -14.17
C ILE A 622 12.56 13.77 -12.79
N ALA A 623 12.53 12.45 -12.53
CA ALA A 623 12.13 11.90 -11.25
C ALA A 623 12.94 12.49 -10.08
N ASN A 624 14.21 12.83 -10.29
CA ASN A 624 15.05 13.47 -9.27
C ASN A 624 14.50 14.82 -8.79
N ALA A 625 14.00 15.64 -9.74
CA ALA A 625 13.42 16.93 -9.40
C ALA A 625 12.14 16.74 -8.59
N TRP A 626 11.27 15.78 -8.96
CA TRP A 626 10.06 15.51 -8.20
C TRP A 626 10.35 14.99 -6.79
N TYR A 627 11.33 14.11 -6.65
CA TYR A 627 11.78 13.65 -5.34
C TYR A 627 12.33 14.79 -4.48
N ALA A 628 13.12 15.68 -5.06
CA ALA A 628 13.68 16.82 -4.33
C ALA A 628 12.59 17.80 -3.84
N THR A 629 11.45 17.92 -4.52
CA THR A 629 10.34 18.76 -4.04
C THR A 629 9.73 18.27 -2.73
N HIS A 630 9.72 16.96 -2.48
CA HIS A 630 9.27 16.38 -1.21
C HIS A 630 10.15 16.81 -0.03
N LEU A 631 11.47 16.91 -0.24
CA LEU A 631 12.40 17.39 0.79
C LEU A 631 12.05 18.82 1.25
N TRP A 632 11.73 19.70 0.32
CA TRP A 632 11.33 21.07 0.62
C TRP A 632 9.92 21.12 1.24
N GLN A 633 8.99 20.30 0.74
CA GLN A 633 7.62 20.25 1.22
C GLN A 633 7.55 19.96 2.73
N HIS A 634 8.30 18.98 3.21
CA HIS A 634 8.38 18.66 4.64
C HIS A 634 8.87 19.85 5.47
N TYR A 635 9.93 20.55 5.01
CA TYR A 635 10.39 21.77 5.68
C TYR A 635 9.31 22.84 5.75
N ARG A 636 8.56 23.06 4.67
CA ARG A 636 7.50 24.08 4.66
C ARG A 636 6.43 23.86 5.74
N TYR A 637 6.12 22.60 6.05
CA TYR A 637 5.12 22.24 7.05
C TYR A 637 5.66 22.15 8.46
N THR A 638 6.96 21.90 8.65
CA THR A 638 7.57 21.71 9.97
C THR A 638 8.42 22.88 10.42
N LEU A 639 8.96 23.66 9.48
CA LEU A 639 9.97 24.70 9.70
C LEU A 639 11.22 24.19 10.44
N ASP A 640 11.49 22.88 10.38
CA ASP A 640 12.69 22.25 10.97
C ASP A 640 13.94 22.62 10.13
N ARG A 641 14.67 23.63 10.62
CA ARG A 641 15.88 24.13 9.94
C ARG A 641 17.02 23.10 9.95
N GLU A 642 17.13 22.28 10.99
CA GLU A 642 18.19 21.25 11.07
C GLU A 642 17.91 20.11 10.08
N TYR A 643 16.65 19.72 9.93
CA TYR A 643 16.23 18.83 8.85
C TYR A 643 16.60 19.44 7.48
N LEU A 644 16.22 20.68 7.22
CA LEU A 644 16.53 21.34 5.94
C LEU A 644 18.04 21.36 5.67
N LYS A 645 18.84 21.73 6.67
CA LYS A 645 20.31 21.73 6.56
C LYS A 645 20.86 20.34 6.19
N ARG A 646 20.29 19.29 6.76
CA ARG A 646 20.67 17.89 6.47
C ARG A 646 20.35 17.49 5.04
N VAL A 647 19.17 17.82 4.52
CA VAL A 647 18.69 17.35 3.20
C VAL A 647 19.07 18.29 2.05
N PHE A 648 19.47 19.53 2.35
CA PHE A 648 19.80 20.54 1.35
C PHE A 648 20.87 20.10 0.34
N PRO A 649 21.95 19.38 0.71
CA PRO A 649 22.92 18.86 -0.26
C PRO A 649 22.27 18.04 -1.38
N ALA A 650 21.26 17.20 -1.07
CA ALA A 650 20.54 16.43 -2.07
C ALA A 650 19.70 17.32 -2.99
N MET A 651 19.07 18.39 -2.47
CA MET A 651 18.34 19.38 -3.29
C MET A 651 19.29 20.14 -4.21
N LEU A 652 20.41 20.64 -3.68
CA LEU A 652 21.43 21.35 -4.45
C LEU A 652 22.01 20.46 -5.55
N SER A 653 22.33 19.24 -5.21
CA SER A 653 22.90 18.24 -6.13
C SER A 653 21.92 17.89 -7.27
N ALA A 654 20.62 17.75 -6.98
CA ALA A 654 19.58 17.62 -8.02
C ALA A 654 19.52 18.88 -8.91
N SER A 655 19.63 20.09 -8.32
CA SER A 655 19.67 21.34 -9.07
C SER A 655 20.92 21.42 -9.96
N GLN A 656 22.09 21.02 -9.47
CA GLN A 656 23.32 20.97 -10.26
C GLN A 656 23.20 20.07 -11.49
N PHE A 657 22.53 18.90 -11.35
CA PHE A 657 22.22 18.04 -12.49
C PHE A 657 21.47 18.83 -13.60
N TRP A 658 20.45 19.58 -13.24
CA TRP A 658 19.65 20.36 -14.19
C TRP A 658 20.34 21.63 -14.65
N MET A 659 21.13 22.30 -13.82
CA MET A 659 21.95 23.46 -14.23
C MET A 659 22.88 23.11 -15.40
N ASP A 660 23.43 21.87 -15.37
CA ASP A 660 24.37 21.39 -16.39
C ASP A 660 23.64 20.78 -17.61
N ARG A 661 22.47 20.17 -17.39
CA ARG A 661 21.73 19.45 -18.43
C ARG A 661 20.89 20.34 -19.34
N LEU A 662 20.33 21.44 -18.80
CA LEU A 662 19.44 22.34 -19.55
C LEU A 662 20.10 22.86 -20.82
N LYS A 663 19.31 22.99 -21.89
CA LYS A 663 19.75 23.54 -23.18
C LYS A 663 19.08 24.88 -23.46
N LEU A 664 19.85 25.83 -24.01
CA LEU A 664 19.31 27.10 -24.48
C LEU A 664 18.57 26.86 -25.80
N ALA A 665 17.28 27.17 -25.84
CA ALA A 665 16.46 27.11 -27.05
C ALA A 665 16.63 28.37 -27.91
N SER A 666 16.12 28.33 -29.13
CA SER A 666 16.20 29.44 -30.10
C SER A 666 15.43 30.70 -29.67
N ASP A 667 14.46 30.54 -28.76
CA ASP A 667 13.67 31.63 -28.16
C ASP A 667 14.38 32.32 -26.98
N GLY A 668 15.58 31.81 -26.59
CA GLY A 668 16.38 32.35 -25.50
C GLY A 668 16.01 31.80 -24.12
N THR A 669 15.09 30.81 -24.05
CA THR A 669 14.75 30.11 -22.80
C THR A 669 15.58 28.85 -22.64
N TYR A 670 15.73 28.38 -21.37
CA TYR A 670 16.30 27.06 -21.09
C TYR A 670 15.20 25.99 -21.07
N GLU A 671 15.46 24.89 -21.73
CA GLU A 671 14.55 23.74 -21.80
C GLU A 671 15.21 22.43 -21.35
N CYS A 672 14.40 21.53 -20.78
CA CYS A 672 14.77 20.17 -20.43
C CYS A 672 14.88 19.35 -21.72
N PRO A 673 16.07 18.80 -22.02
CA PRO A 673 16.27 18.07 -23.27
C PRO A 673 15.88 16.61 -23.15
N ASN A 674 15.26 16.04 -24.18
CA ASN A 674 15.04 14.62 -24.36
C ASN A 674 14.21 14.00 -23.20
N GLU A 675 13.15 14.68 -22.80
CA GLU A 675 12.23 14.18 -21.75
C GLU A 675 10.99 13.50 -22.35
N TRP A 676 10.34 12.71 -21.53
CA TRP A 676 9.08 12.03 -21.84
C TRP A 676 7.97 12.53 -20.90
N SER A 677 6.78 12.76 -21.45
CA SER A 677 5.59 13.03 -20.64
C SER A 677 4.89 11.72 -20.32
N PRO A 678 4.84 11.30 -19.05
CA PRO A 678 4.16 10.05 -18.68
C PRO A 678 2.68 10.07 -19.03
N GLU A 679 2.13 9.01 -19.59
CA GLU A 679 2.79 7.84 -20.16
C GLU A 679 2.34 7.68 -21.63
N HIS A 680 2.33 8.75 -22.39
CA HIS A 680 1.83 8.79 -23.76
C HIS A 680 2.56 9.86 -24.60
N GLY A 681 2.14 9.99 -25.86
CA GLY A 681 2.65 11.00 -26.79
C GLY A 681 4.03 10.66 -27.36
N PRO A 682 4.83 11.66 -27.74
CA PRO A 682 6.18 11.46 -28.24
C PRO A 682 7.06 10.71 -27.24
N GLU A 683 7.85 9.75 -27.75
CA GLU A 683 8.79 8.99 -26.93
C GLU A 683 9.85 9.89 -26.26
N SER A 684 10.11 11.05 -26.86
CA SER A 684 11.08 12.02 -26.39
C SER A 684 10.85 13.37 -27.05
N GLU A 685 10.85 14.43 -26.25
CA GLU A 685 10.82 15.82 -26.75
C GLU A 685 11.59 16.74 -25.80
N ASN A 686 12.09 17.88 -26.31
CA ASN A 686 12.61 18.96 -25.48
C ASN A 686 11.48 19.84 -24.99
N GLY A 687 11.61 20.40 -23.78
CA GLY A 687 10.64 21.35 -23.26
C GLY A 687 9.28 20.75 -22.93
N VAL A 688 9.23 19.45 -22.57
CA VAL A 688 8.00 18.80 -22.10
C VAL A 688 7.51 19.52 -20.83
N ALA A 689 6.23 19.91 -20.79
CA ALA A 689 5.65 20.70 -19.71
C ALA A 689 5.87 20.06 -18.32
N HIS A 690 5.69 18.76 -18.22
CA HIS A 690 5.97 17.99 -17.00
C HIS A 690 7.37 18.26 -16.44
N ALA A 691 8.40 18.12 -17.28
CA ALA A 691 9.79 18.33 -16.87
C ALA A 691 10.08 19.80 -16.55
N GLN A 692 9.56 20.74 -17.36
CA GLN A 692 9.76 22.17 -17.17
C GLN A 692 9.18 22.64 -15.84
N GLN A 693 7.95 22.26 -15.53
CA GLN A 693 7.26 22.64 -14.28
C GLN A 693 8.00 22.08 -13.05
N LEU A 694 8.54 20.86 -13.14
CA LEU A 694 9.32 20.22 -12.08
C LEU A 694 10.66 20.91 -11.84
N VAL A 695 11.40 21.26 -12.90
CA VAL A 695 12.68 21.99 -12.77
C VAL A 695 12.44 23.41 -12.25
N TYR A 696 11.34 24.06 -12.66
CA TYR A 696 10.97 25.35 -12.12
C TYR A 696 10.76 25.29 -10.61
N ASP A 697 10.01 24.31 -10.15
CA ASP A 697 9.74 24.11 -8.72
C ASP A 697 11.02 23.76 -7.94
N LEU A 698 11.85 22.84 -8.46
CA LEU A 698 13.14 22.49 -7.88
C LEU A 698 14.05 23.71 -7.69
N PHE A 699 14.22 24.53 -8.72
CA PHE A 699 15.09 25.72 -8.65
C PHE A 699 14.53 26.78 -7.70
N SER A 700 13.22 27.02 -7.74
CA SER A 700 12.53 27.91 -6.81
C SER A 700 12.73 27.49 -5.35
N ASN A 701 12.53 26.21 -5.08
CA ASN A 701 12.67 25.63 -3.74
C ASN A 701 14.12 25.63 -3.26
N THR A 702 15.08 25.35 -4.15
CA THR A 702 16.51 25.40 -3.82
C THR A 702 16.96 26.83 -3.48
N LEU A 703 16.50 27.84 -4.24
CA LEU A 703 16.77 29.25 -3.93
C LEU A 703 16.15 29.67 -2.60
N ALA A 704 14.91 29.27 -2.34
CA ALA A 704 14.25 29.52 -1.06
C ALA A 704 14.96 28.85 0.11
N ALA A 705 15.46 27.63 -0.08
CA ALA A 705 16.25 26.92 0.93
C ALA A 705 17.59 27.62 1.22
N ILE A 706 18.26 28.18 0.19
CA ILE A 706 19.46 28.99 0.36
C ILE A 706 19.15 30.24 1.20
N ASP A 707 18.04 30.92 0.92
CA ASP A 707 17.65 32.13 1.67
C ASP A 707 17.38 31.79 3.16
N VAL A 708 16.79 30.63 3.46
CA VAL A 708 16.53 30.18 4.83
C VAL A 708 17.83 29.77 5.54
N LEU A 709 18.71 29.04 4.86
CA LEU A 709 19.95 28.53 5.45
C LEU A 709 21.04 29.57 5.55
N GLY A 710 21.05 30.58 4.66
CA GLY A 710 22.12 31.58 4.61
C GLY A 710 23.48 30.92 4.37
N ASP A 711 24.46 31.24 5.24
CA ASP A 711 25.82 30.69 5.13
C ASP A 711 25.87 29.16 5.32
N ASP A 712 24.93 28.57 6.05
CA ASP A 712 24.82 27.12 6.24
C ASP A 712 24.47 26.34 4.94
N ALA A 713 24.04 27.04 3.87
CA ALA A 713 23.79 26.40 2.58
C ALA A 713 25.08 25.98 1.85
N GLU A 714 26.23 26.59 2.18
CA GLU A 714 27.55 26.29 1.61
C GLU A 714 27.57 26.25 0.06
N VAL A 715 26.81 27.16 -0.59
CA VAL A 715 26.73 27.23 -2.06
C VAL A 715 27.81 28.16 -2.61
N SER A 716 28.56 27.70 -3.63
CA SER A 716 29.53 28.56 -4.29
C SER A 716 28.86 29.74 -5.01
N ALA A 717 29.52 30.89 -5.02
CA ALA A 717 29.02 32.07 -5.77
C ALA A 717 28.79 31.78 -7.28
N THR A 718 29.61 30.88 -7.84
CA THR A 718 29.48 30.41 -9.23
C THR A 718 28.20 29.64 -9.42
N ASP A 719 27.94 28.63 -8.58
CA ASP A 719 26.72 27.81 -8.68
C ASP A 719 25.47 28.63 -8.43
N LEU A 720 25.50 29.52 -7.42
CA LEU A 720 24.37 30.43 -7.16
C LEU A 720 24.10 31.37 -8.36
N GLY A 721 25.15 31.87 -9.01
CA GLY A 721 25.02 32.66 -10.22
C GLY A 721 24.40 31.88 -11.39
N ILE A 722 24.86 30.65 -11.61
CA ILE A 722 24.30 29.75 -12.64
C ILE A 722 22.85 29.41 -12.33
N LEU A 723 22.54 29.04 -11.11
CA LEU A 723 21.18 28.68 -10.70
C LEU A 723 20.20 29.85 -10.94
N ARG A 724 20.58 31.06 -10.54
CA ARG A 724 19.76 32.28 -10.77
C ARG A 724 19.58 32.59 -12.26
N ASP A 725 20.64 32.46 -13.07
CA ASP A 725 20.55 32.65 -14.52
C ASP A 725 19.61 31.62 -15.17
N ARG A 726 19.77 30.33 -14.83
CA ARG A 726 18.94 29.26 -15.37
C ARG A 726 17.48 29.44 -14.96
N PHE A 727 17.23 29.76 -13.68
CA PHE A 727 15.88 30.00 -13.16
C PHE A 727 15.19 31.20 -13.85
N ALA A 728 15.91 32.30 -14.00
CA ALA A 728 15.36 33.50 -14.61
C ALA A 728 14.97 33.32 -16.09
N LYS A 729 15.67 32.43 -16.81
CA LYS A 729 15.46 32.16 -18.24
C LYS A 729 14.79 30.79 -18.51
N LEU A 730 14.36 30.09 -17.48
CA LEU A 730 13.72 28.77 -17.66
C LEU A 730 12.37 28.91 -18.36
N ASP A 731 12.15 28.11 -19.39
CA ASP A 731 10.79 27.85 -19.88
C ASP A 731 10.00 27.16 -18.77
N LYS A 732 8.89 27.72 -18.37
CA LYS A 732 8.08 27.22 -17.23
C LYS A 732 7.15 26.08 -17.62
N GLY A 733 7.06 25.71 -18.90
CA GLY A 733 6.11 24.70 -19.37
C GLY A 733 4.64 25.11 -19.22
N LEU A 734 4.35 26.41 -19.34
CA LEU A 734 3.01 27.00 -19.17
C LEU A 734 2.43 27.53 -20.49
N ALA A 735 2.98 27.12 -21.63
CA ALA A 735 2.45 27.51 -22.92
C ALA A 735 1.03 27.02 -23.15
N THR A 736 0.22 27.82 -23.84
CA THR A 736 -1.16 27.44 -24.20
C THR A 736 -1.29 27.24 -25.70
N GLU A 737 -2.31 26.48 -26.09
CA GLU A 737 -2.77 26.39 -27.47
C GLU A 737 -4.29 26.48 -27.57
N ASN A 738 -4.81 26.79 -28.76
CA ASN A 738 -6.24 26.78 -28.98
C ASN A 738 -6.71 25.36 -29.29
N TYR A 739 -7.70 24.91 -28.57
CA TYR A 739 -8.35 23.63 -28.84
C TYR A 739 -9.03 23.60 -30.21
N THR A 740 -8.75 22.59 -31.01
CA THR A 740 -9.23 22.47 -32.39
C THR A 740 -10.46 21.58 -32.55
N GLY A 741 -11.02 21.05 -31.43
CA GLY A 741 -12.15 20.13 -31.50
C GLY A 741 -11.79 18.68 -31.78
N TYR A 742 -10.48 18.33 -31.82
CA TYR A 742 -10.01 16.99 -32.19
C TYR A 742 -10.54 15.88 -31.28
N PHE A 743 -10.65 16.12 -30.00
CA PHE A 743 -11.10 15.17 -29.01
C PHE A 743 -12.60 15.29 -28.61
N GLY A 744 -13.42 15.91 -29.44
CA GLY A 744 -14.86 16.06 -29.22
C GLY A 744 -15.28 17.41 -28.66
N THR A 745 -16.41 17.45 -27.93
CA THR A 745 -17.12 18.67 -27.54
C THR A 745 -17.11 18.94 -26.03
N ALA A 746 -16.20 18.35 -25.28
CA ALA A 746 -16.10 18.58 -23.82
C ALA A 746 -15.84 20.06 -23.48
N ILE A 747 -15.17 20.78 -24.38
CA ILE A 747 -14.98 22.24 -24.33
C ILE A 747 -15.22 22.82 -25.73
N PRO A 748 -15.55 24.12 -25.84
CA PRO A 748 -15.72 24.79 -27.14
C PRO A 748 -14.42 24.83 -27.94
N THR A 749 -14.51 24.65 -29.25
CA THR A 749 -13.39 24.91 -30.18
C THR A 749 -12.90 26.35 -30.03
N GLY A 750 -11.59 26.54 -29.99
CA GLY A 750 -10.94 27.83 -29.75
C GLY A 750 -10.63 28.13 -28.30
N SER A 751 -11.14 27.33 -27.34
CA SER A 751 -10.75 27.46 -25.93
C SER A 751 -9.27 27.27 -25.74
N LYS A 752 -8.66 27.99 -24.81
CA LYS A 752 -7.26 27.76 -24.42
C LYS A 752 -7.13 26.51 -23.58
N ILE A 753 -6.10 25.73 -23.86
CA ILE A 753 -5.64 24.59 -23.11
C ILE A 753 -4.16 24.70 -22.85
N LEU A 754 -3.65 24.09 -21.77
CA LEU A 754 -2.21 23.99 -21.53
C LEU A 754 -1.58 22.96 -22.48
N ARG A 755 -0.43 23.31 -23.05
CA ARG A 755 0.35 22.40 -23.87
C ARG A 755 1.05 21.37 -23.00
N GLU A 756 1.09 20.12 -23.44
CA GLU A 756 1.86 19.07 -22.80
C GLU A 756 3.28 18.98 -23.38
N TRP A 757 3.42 19.29 -24.67
CA TRP A 757 4.69 19.31 -25.41
C TRP A 757 4.95 20.69 -26.02
N LYS A 758 6.20 21.13 -25.97
CA LYS A 758 6.59 22.45 -26.50
C LYS A 758 6.43 22.52 -28.03
N TYR A 759 6.83 21.46 -28.74
CA TYR A 759 6.91 21.42 -30.18
C TYR A 759 5.81 20.58 -30.84
N SER A 760 5.41 19.49 -30.18
CA SER A 760 4.31 18.65 -30.65
C SER A 760 2.95 19.21 -30.23
N SER A 761 1.93 19.00 -31.06
CA SER A 761 0.56 19.38 -30.74
C SER A 761 -0.02 18.43 -29.68
N TYR A 762 -1.00 18.94 -28.91
CA TYR A 762 -1.77 18.15 -27.96
C TYR A 762 -2.47 16.93 -28.59
N THR A 763 -2.78 16.99 -29.89
CA THR A 763 -3.33 15.86 -30.64
C THR A 763 -2.41 14.65 -30.75
N ARG A 764 -1.14 14.78 -30.36
CA ARG A 764 -0.19 13.64 -30.27
C ARG A 764 -0.39 12.78 -29.03
N GLY A 765 -1.17 13.25 -28.06
CA GLY A 765 -1.53 12.51 -26.88
C GLY A 765 -2.83 11.73 -27.02
N GLU A 766 -3.24 11.12 -25.94
CA GLU A 766 -4.50 10.40 -25.80
C GLU A 766 -5.49 11.25 -24.99
N ASN A 767 -6.67 11.47 -25.56
CA ASN A 767 -7.76 12.03 -24.76
C ASN A 767 -8.19 11.02 -23.69
N GLY A 768 -8.52 11.50 -22.49
CA GLY A 768 -8.89 10.62 -21.39
C GLY A 768 -7.73 9.80 -20.82
N HIS A 769 -6.47 10.11 -21.17
CA HIS A 769 -5.31 9.45 -20.59
C HIS A 769 -5.28 9.63 -19.06
N ARG A 770 -4.79 8.60 -18.35
CA ARG A 770 -4.79 8.57 -16.89
C ARG A 770 -3.85 9.60 -16.24
N HIS A 771 -2.70 9.95 -16.88
CA HIS A 771 -1.76 10.94 -16.36
C HIS A 771 -2.21 12.38 -16.63
N MET A 772 -1.94 13.26 -15.66
CA MET A 772 -2.20 14.71 -15.70
C MET A 772 -0.88 15.49 -15.73
N SER A 773 0.13 14.98 -16.41
CA SER A 773 1.55 15.39 -16.32
C SER A 773 1.79 16.88 -16.60
N HIS A 774 1.04 17.49 -17.50
CA HIS A 774 1.14 18.92 -17.84
C HIS A 774 0.41 19.85 -16.86
N LEU A 775 -0.26 19.30 -15.85
CA LEU A 775 -1.04 20.05 -14.84
C LEU A 775 -0.36 20.07 -13.46
N MET A 776 0.92 19.70 -13.36
CA MET A 776 1.72 19.82 -12.14
C MET A 776 1.71 21.26 -11.60
N CYS A 777 1.67 22.25 -12.49
CA CYS A 777 1.61 23.68 -12.17
C CYS A 777 0.39 24.08 -11.31
N LEU A 778 -0.71 23.30 -11.36
CA LEU A 778 -1.89 23.47 -10.52
C LEU A 778 -1.83 22.62 -9.26
N TYR A 779 -1.51 21.32 -9.40
CA TYR A 779 -1.30 20.39 -8.29
C TYR A 779 -0.32 19.25 -8.69
N PRO A 780 0.68 18.95 -7.85
CA PRO A 780 0.88 19.40 -6.46
C PRO A 780 1.48 20.79 -6.29
N PHE A 781 1.94 21.46 -7.36
CA PHE A 781 2.54 22.79 -7.27
C PHE A 781 1.48 23.91 -7.19
N SER A 782 1.94 25.15 -7.23
CA SER A 782 1.10 26.34 -7.17
C SER A 782 1.73 27.43 -8.05
N GLN A 783 1.97 27.09 -9.33
CA GLN A 783 2.63 27.96 -10.30
C GLN A 783 1.63 28.81 -11.06
N ILE A 784 0.34 28.51 -10.96
CA ILE A 784 -0.77 29.25 -11.55
C ILE A 784 -1.81 29.58 -10.49
N GLU A 785 -2.45 30.73 -10.63
CA GLU A 785 -3.40 31.24 -9.64
C GLU A 785 -4.81 31.32 -10.23
N PRO A 786 -5.86 31.14 -9.41
CA PRO A 786 -7.25 31.36 -9.81
C PRO A 786 -7.48 32.75 -10.40
N GLY A 787 -8.33 32.83 -11.41
CA GLY A 787 -8.67 34.11 -12.10
C GLY A 787 -7.67 34.54 -13.17
N THR A 788 -6.74 33.66 -13.57
CA THR A 788 -5.81 33.91 -14.68
C THR A 788 -6.17 33.07 -15.91
N GLU A 789 -5.76 33.52 -17.11
CA GLU A 789 -5.96 32.76 -18.36
C GLU A 789 -5.33 31.34 -18.29
N LEU A 790 -4.18 31.23 -17.62
CA LEU A 790 -3.51 29.93 -17.43
C LEU A 790 -4.33 28.98 -16.54
N PHE A 791 -4.99 29.53 -15.54
CA PHE A 791 -5.88 28.75 -14.68
C PHE A 791 -7.09 28.22 -15.48
N ASP A 792 -7.71 29.08 -16.28
CA ASP A 792 -8.84 28.67 -17.14
C ASP A 792 -8.39 27.62 -18.18
N ALA A 793 -7.18 27.76 -18.73
CA ALA A 793 -6.59 26.77 -19.64
C ALA A 793 -6.34 25.43 -18.95
N ALA A 794 -5.89 25.43 -17.70
CA ALA A 794 -5.72 24.20 -16.91
C ALA A 794 -7.08 23.51 -16.66
N VAL A 795 -8.11 24.26 -16.28
CA VAL A 795 -9.48 23.74 -16.11
C VAL A 795 -10.01 23.15 -17.41
N ASN A 796 -9.77 23.79 -18.54
CA ASN A 796 -10.15 23.25 -19.84
C ASN A 796 -9.40 21.96 -20.18
N SER A 797 -8.11 21.87 -19.85
CA SER A 797 -7.33 20.64 -20.02
C SER A 797 -7.87 19.50 -19.16
N MET A 798 -8.29 19.76 -17.92
CA MET A 798 -8.95 18.77 -17.05
C MET A 798 -10.26 18.25 -17.66
N LYS A 799 -11.11 19.17 -18.17
CA LYS A 799 -12.37 18.79 -18.83
C LYS A 799 -12.12 17.89 -20.05
N LEU A 800 -11.07 18.11 -20.81
CA LEU A 800 -10.69 17.25 -21.93
C LEU A 800 -10.20 15.89 -21.48
N ARG A 801 -9.43 15.79 -20.40
CA ARG A 801 -8.98 14.53 -19.82
C ARG A 801 -10.12 13.68 -19.25
N GLY A 802 -11.23 14.32 -18.88
CA GLY A 802 -12.41 13.65 -18.32
C GLY A 802 -12.19 13.12 -16.90
N ASP A 803 -13.22 12.50 -16.35
CA ASP A 803 -13.31 12.17 -14.92
C ASP A 803 -12.83 10.75 -14.59
N GLY A 804 -13.08 9.78 -15.47
CA GLY A 804 -12.70 8.39 -15.25
C GLY A 804 -11.22 8.14 -15.54
N ALA A 805 -10.66 7.17 -14.91
CA ALA A 805 -9.42 6.47 -15.22
C ALA A 805 -9.09 5.44 -14.10
N THR A 806 -7.82 5.12 -13.88
CA THR A 806 -7.34 4.28 -12.79
C THR A 806 -7.53 4.96 -11.43
N GLY A 807 -7.48 4.21 -10.32
CA GLY A 807 -7.72 4.76 -8.99
C GLY A 807 -6.83 5.94 -8.64
N TRP A 808 -5.49 5.81 -8.80
CA TRP A 808 -4.57 6.92 -8.55
C TRP A 808 -4.81 8.13 -9.47
N SER A 809 -5.25 7.89 -10.71
CA SER A 809 -5.59 8.99 -11.62
C SER A 809 -6.78 9.78 -11.11
N MET A 810 -7.80 9.11 -10.57
CA MET A 810 -8.92 9.76 -9.91
C MET A 810 -8.46 10.52 -8.65
N GLY A 811 -7.57 9.95 -7.86
CA GLY A 811 -6.92 10.66 -6.74
C GLY A 811 -6.25 11.97 -7.20
N TRP A 812 -5.47 11.94 -8.29
CA TRP A 812 -4.86 13.17 -8.84
C TRP A 812 -5.89 14.18 -9.33
N LYS A 813 -6.87 13.72 -10.11
CA LYS A 813 -7.96 14.57 -10.62
C LYS A 813 -8.79 15.22 -9.51
N MET A 814 -9.03 14.49 -8.41
CA MET A 814 -9.72 15.02 -7.23
C MET A 814 -8.98 16.23 -6.65
N ASN A 815 -7.65 16.09 -6.44
CA ASN A 815 -6.81 17.19 -5.97
C ASN A 815 -6.80 18.38 -6.96
N LEU A 816 -6.73 18.10 -8.26
CA LEU A 816 -6.75 19.15 -9.29
C LEU A 816 -8.08 19.93 -9.28
N TRP A 817 -9.24 19.25 -9.18
CA TRP A 817 -10.52 19.90 -9.11
C TRP A 817 -10.73 20.66 -7.79
N ALA A 818 -10.19 20.17 -6.67
CA ALA A 818 -10.16 20.91 -5.42
C ALA A 818 -9.34 22.22 -5.58
N ARG A 819 -8.16 22.15 -6.24
CA ARG A 819 -7.35 23.34 -6.55
C ARG A 819 -8.01 24.26 -7.59
N ALA A 820 -8.86 23.71 -8.44
CA ALA A 820 -9.72 24.49 -9.34
C ALA A 820 -10.90 25.15 -8.62
N LEU A 821 -11.01 24.98 -7.29
CA LEU A 821 -12.07 25.53 -6.43
C LEU A 821 -13.47 24.98 -6.77
N ASP A 822 -13.54 23.80 -7.36
CA ASP A 822 -14.78 23.10 -7.73
C ASP A 822 -14.93 21.83 -6.89
N GLY A 823 -15.49 22.00 -5.70
CA GLY A 823 -15.68 20.92 -4.74
C GLY A 823 -16.71 19.87 -5.18
N ASP A 824 -17.75 20.29 -5.87
CA ASP A 824 -18.77 19.37 -6.38
C ASP A 824 -18.18 18.46 -7.48
N HIS A 825 -17.32 18.98 -8.32
CA HIS A 825 -16.62 18.19 -9.31
C HIS A 825 -15.59 17.26 -8.65
N ALA A 826 -14.82 17.76 -7.68
CA ALA A 826 -13.88 16.92 -6.90
C ALA A 826 -14.61 15.77 -6.21
N ARG A 827 -15.78 16.01 -5.60
CA ARG A 827 -16.62 14.97 -5.00
C ARG A 827 -17.20 14.01 -6.05
N LYS A 828 -17.51 14.48 -7.25
CA LYS A 828 -17.92 13.60 -8.36
C LYS A 828 -16.82 12.59 -8.71
N ILE A 829 -15.55 13.02 -8.70
CA ILE A 829 -14.41 12.10 -8.86
C ILE A 829 -14.33 11.12 -7.68
N LEU A 830 -14.51 11.59 -6.44
CA LEU A 830 -14.57 10.74 -5.25
C LEU A 830 -15.69 9.67 -5.39
N ASN A 831 -16.84 10.05 -5.92
CA ASN A 831 -17.94 9.10 -6.16
C ASN A 831 -17.52 8.00 -7.15
N ASN A 832 -16.81 8.34 -8.20
CA ASN A 832 -16.28 7.34 -9.15
C ASN A 832 -15.22 6.44 -8.48
N ALA A 833 -14.35 7.01 -7.65
CA ALA A 833 -13.31 6.29 -6.93
C ALA A 833 -13.87 5.31 -5.89
N LEU A 834 -15.03 5.62 -5.28
CA LEU A 834 -15.69 4.77 -4.28
C LEU A 834 -16.63 3.71 -4.89
N ALA A 835 -16.80 3.68 -6.20
CA ALA A 835 -17.55 2.62 -6.85
C ALA A 835 -16.84 1.27 -6.68
N HIS A 836 -17.61 0.18 -6.47
CA HIS A 836 -17.03 -1.16 -6.40
C HIS A 836 -16.25 -1.50 -7.68
N SER A 837 -15.01 -1.97 -7.53
CA SER A 837 -14.16 -2.35 -8.64
C SER A 837 -14.63 -3.67 -9.28
N ASN A 838 -15.03 -3.60 -10.54
CA ASN A 838 -15.37 -4.75 -11.38
C ASN A 838 -14.25 -5.05 -12.38
N GLY A 839 -13.00 -5.17 -11.91
CA GLY A 839 -11.84 -5.39 -12.76
C GLY A 839 -11.32 -4.13 -13.45
N GLY A 840 -11.70 -2.96 -12.94
CA GLY A 840 -11.23 -1.65 -13.35
C GLY A 840 -10.89 -0.79 -12.14
N ALA A 841 -10.96 0.52 -12.31
CA ALA A 841 -10.81 1.46 -11.21
C ALA A 841 -11.97 1.38 -10.22
N GLY A 842 -11.78 1.88 -9.02
CA GLY A 842 -12.73 1.88 -7.92
C GLY A 842 -12.10 1.36 -6.64
N VAL A 843 -12.90 0.85 -5.72
CA VAL A 843 -12.41 0.22 -4.49
C VAL A 843 -12.83 -1.25 -4.41
N PHE A 844 -11.98 -2.06 -3.79
CA PHE A 844 -12.35 -3.40 -3.36
C PHE A 844 -13.20 -3.34 -2.08
N TYR A 845 -13.80 -4.45 -1.69
CA TYR A 845 -14.67 -4.47 -0.52
C TYR A 845 -13.95 -4.15 0.80
N ASN A 846 -12.64 -4.31 0.88
CA ASN A 846 -11.80 -3.86 2.00
C ASN A 846 -11.34 -2.40 1.89
N LEU A 847 -11.87 -1.64 0.95
CA LEU A 847 -11.53 -0.25 0.61
C LEU A 847 -10.11 -0.04 0.04
N PHE A 848 -9.39 -1.08 -0.31
CA PHE A 848 -8.19 -0.91 -1.12
C PHE A 848 -8.54 -0.33 -2.49
N ASP A 849 -7.78 0.66 -2.94
CA ASP A 849 -7.93 1.26 -4.26
C ASP A 849 -7.54 0.29 -5.38
N SER A 850 -8.23 0.37 -6.49
CA SER A 850 -8.00 -0.46 -7.66
C SER A 850 -7.53 0.35 -8.87
N HIS A 851 -6.30 0.08 -9.29
CA HIS A 851 -5.89 0.33 -10.67
C HIS A 851 -6.46 -0.77 -11.60
N ALA A 852 -6.64 -1.96 -11.04
CA ALA A 852 -6.75 -3.28 -11.61
C ALA A 852 -5.34 -3.88 -11.89
N PRO A 853 -4.63 -4.44 -10.88
CA PRO A 853 -5.04 -4.76 -9.49
C PRO A 853 -4.87 -3.61 -8.48
N PHE A 854 -4.82 -3.94 -7.17
CA PHE A 854 -4.60 -3.02 -6.07
C PHE A 854 -3.33 -2.18 -6.23
N GLN A 855 -3.50 -0.87 -6.06
CA GLN A 855 -2.43 0.11 -5.87
C GLN A 855 -2.83 1.08 -4.76
N ILE A 856 -1.97 1.27 -3.77
CA ILE A 856 -2.28 2.04 -2.55
C ILE A 856 -2.33 3.55 -2.79
N ASP A 857 -1.68 4.02 -3.86
CA ASP A 857 -1.55 5.44 -4.18
C ASP A 857 -2.91 6.14 -4.38
N GLY A 858 -3.92 5.46 -4.92
CA GLY A 858 -5.26 6.02 -5.03
C GLY A 858 -5.93 6.26 -3.69
N ASN A 859 -5.72 5.41 -2.68
CA ASN A 859 -6.18 5.64 -1.32
C ASN A 859 -5.59 6.94 -0.73
N PHE A 860 -4.29 7.15 -0.92
CA PHE A 860 -3.57 8.33 -0.43
C PHE A 860 -3.94 9.59 -1.22
N GLY A 861 -4.02 9.49 -2.55
CA GLY A 861 -4.45 10.59 -3.41
C GLY A 861 -5.85 11.10 -3.09
N ALA A 862 -6.78 10.20 -2.78
CA ALA A 862 -8.13 10.56 -2.37
C ALA A 862 -8.15 11.21 -0.97
N CYS A 863 -7.37 10.68 -0.01
CA CYS A 863 -7.23 11.27 1.32
C CYS A 863 -6.73 12.73 1.23
N ALA A 864 -5.68 12.97 0.43
CA ALA A 864 -5.18 14.32 0.16
C ALA A 864 -6.21 15.20 -0.54
N GLY A 865 -6.97 14.65 -1.51
CA GLY A 865 -8.02 15.38 -2.22
C GLY A 865 -9.16 15.83 -1.32
N ILE A 866 -9.59 15.00 -0.37
CA ILE A 866 -10.59 15.37 0.64
C ILE A 866 -10.05 16.50 1.52
N ALA A 867 -8.80 16.43 1.96
CA ALA A 867 -8.16 17.51 2.71
C ALA A 867 -8.10 18.81 1.90
N GLU A 868 -7.71 18.76 0.62
CA GLU A 868 -7.64 19.93 -0.29
C GLU A 868 -9.01 20.59 -0.55
N MET A 869 -10.11 19.84 -0.48
CA MET A 869 -11.45 20.41 -0.58
C MET A 869 -11.80 21.32 0.61
N ILE A 870 -11.25 21.01 1.79
CA ILE A 870 -11.60 21.67 3.04
C ILE A 870 -10.60 22.77 3.40
N MET A 871 -9.30 22.53 3.19
CA MET A 871 -8.26 23.52 3.48
C MET A 871 -7.13 23.40 2.46
N GLN A 872 -6.71 24.54 1.93
CA GLN A 872 -5.52 24.64 1.07
C GLN A 872 -4.51 25.59 1.70
N SER A 873 -3.24 25.17 1.67
CA SER A 873 -2.14 25.94 2.23
C SER A 873 -1.06 26.13 1.17
N ASN A 874 -1.36 26.97 0.18
CA ASN A 874 -0.49 27.21 -0.97
C ASN A 874 -0.40 28.71 -1.29
N SER A 875 0.59 29.11 -2.10
CA SER A 875 0.79 30.50 -2.55
C SER A 875 0.82 31.52 -1.40
N GLY A 876 1.27 31.10 -0.20
CA GLY A 876 1.33 31.95 0.98
C GLY A 876 -0.03 32.27 1.61
N LEU A 877 -1.07 31.52 1.31
CA LEU A 877 -2.41 31.66 1.88
C LEU A 877 -2.89 30.36 2.51
N ILE A 878 -3.57 30.46 3.64
CA ILE A 878 -4.40 29.39 4.21
C ILE A 878 -5.84 29.66 3.77
N ARG A 879 -6.36 28.87 2.84
CA ARG A 879 -7.73 29.00 2.31
C ARG A 879 -8.68 28.08 3.08
N ILE A 880 -9.72 28.65 3.64
CA ILE A 880 -10.74 27.95 4.42
C ILE A 880 -11.92 27.60 3.51
N LEU A 881 -12.31 26.32 3.50
CA LEU A 881 -13.39 25.74 2.69
C LEU A 881 -13.33 26.16 1.21
N PRO A 882 -12.16 26.10 0.55
CA PRO A 882 -12.01 26.63 -0.81
C PRO A 882 -12.82 25.86 -1.84
N ALA A 883 -13.08 24.57 -1.60
CA ALA A 883 -13.76 23.67 -2.51
C ALA A 883 -14.68 22.69 -1.75
N LEU A 884 -15.38 23.18 -0.71
CA LEU A 884 -16.30 22.35 0.04
C LEU A 884 -17.45 21.87 -0.87
N PRO A 885 -17.68 20.55 -1.02
CA PRO A 885 -18.81 20.03 -1.79
C PRO A 885 -20.17 20.49 -1.23
N SER A 886 -21.10 20.78 -2.08
CA SER A 886 -22.48 21.18 -1.67
C SER A 886 -23.20 20.10 -0.86
N ALA A 887 -22.80 18.85 -1.00
CA ALA A 887 -23.34 17.70 -0.26
C ALA A 887 -22.87 17.66 1.21
N TRP A 888 -21.74 18.30 1.55
CA TRP A 888 -21.19 18.33 2.91
C TRP A 888 -21.70 19.57 3.65
N THR A 889 -23.00 19.55 3.95
CA THR A 889 -23.67 20.73 4.51
C THR A 889 -23.29 21.07 5.93
N GLU A 890 -22.91 20.09 6.75
CA GLU A 890 -22.52 20.27 8.15
C GLU A 890 -21.47 19.22 8.54
N GLY A 891 -20.44 19.63 9.24
CA GLY A 891 -19.35 18.77 9.67
C GLY A 891 -18.19 19.55 10.27
N HIS A 892 -17.09 18.83 10.48
CA HIS A 892 -15.82 19.43 10.89
C HIS A 892 -14.63 18.68 10.30
N MET A 893 -13.51 19.38 10.21
CA MET A 893 -12.18 18.77 10.08
C MET A 893 -11.23 19.48 11.03
N HIS A 894 -10.75 18.76 12.02
CA HIS A 894 -9.91 19.30 13.08
C HIS A 894 -8.48 18.77 12.94
N GLY A 895 -7.51 19.61 13.32
CA GLY A 895 -6.11 19.20 13.46
C GLY A 895 -5.33 19.03 12.16
N MET A 896 -5.80 19.60 11.05
CA MET A 896 -5.00 19.67 9.81
C MET A 896 -3.73 20.50 10.02
N LYS A 897 -2.74 20.25 9.18
CA LYS A 897 -1.53 21.08 9.11
C LYS A 897 -1.54 21.98 7.88
N ALA A 898 -1.16 23.23 8.07
CA ALA A 898 -0.88 24.19 7.00
C ALA A 898 0.61 24.53 6.95
N VAL A 899 1.07 25.00 5.80
CA VAL A 899 2.42 25.53 5.60
C VAL A 899 2.73 26.61 6.65
N GLY A 900 3.95 26.60 7.20
CA GLY A 900 4.35 27.49 8.29
C GLY A 900 4.14 26.88 9.68
N ASP A 901 3.94 25.57 9.76
CA ASP A 901 3.66 24.83 10.99
C ASP A 901 2.45 25.39 11.75
N VAL A 902 1.34 25.53 11.05
CA VAL A 902 0.06 25.97 11.62
C VAL A 902 -0.88 24.77 11.70
N THR A 903 -1.47 24.52 12.89
CA THR A 903 -2.52 23.54 13.05
C THR A 903 -3.87 24.22 12.84
N VAL A 904 -4.74 23.64 12.01
CA VAL A 904 -6.02 24.23 11.60
C VAL A 904 -7.17 23.30 11.91
N SER A 905 -8.22 23.84 12.57
CA SER A 905 -9.50 23.14 12.81
C SER A 905 -10.63 24.00 12.25
N ILE A 906 -11.56 23.37 11.54
CA ILE A 906 -12.66 24.04 10.85
C ILE A 906 -13.97 23.32 11.18
N ASP A 907 -14.94 24.06 11.69
CA ASP A 907 -16.34 23.65 11.81
C ASP A 907 -17.18 24.39 10.76
N TRP A 908 -18.13 23.71 10.15
CA TRP A 908 -19.04 24.32 9.20
C TRP A 908 -20.47 23.83 9.34
N LYS A 909 -21.41 24.70 8.97
CA LYS A 909 -22.84 24.42 8.91
C LYS A 909 -23.49 25.16 7.76
N ASN A 910 -24.43 24.51 7.08
CA ASN A 910 -25.08 25.03 5.86
C ASN A 910 -24.04 25.41 4.76
N GLY A 911 -22.92 24.69 4.68
CA GLY A 911 -21.86 24.95 3.71
C GLY A 911 -21.00 26.20 4.01
N GLU A 912 -21.08 26.76 5.22
CA GLU A 912 -20.30 27.91 5.65
C GLU A 912 -19.58 27.65 6.96
N ALA A 913 -18.35 28.19 7.08
CA ALA A 913 -17.58 28.06 8.31
C ALA A 913 -18.35 28.74 9.47
N THR A 914 -18.48 28.05 10.58
CA THR A 914 -18.99 28.56 11.84
C THR A 914 -17.86 28.93 12.78
N ARG A 915 -16.80 28.14 12.80
CA ARG A 915 -15.60 28.40 13.60
C ARG A 915 -14.36 27.90 12.85
N VAL A 916 -13.30 28.67 12.92
CA VAL A 916 -11.95 28.25 12.51
C VAL A 916 -10.97 28.53 13.62
N GLU A 917 -10.17 27.55 13.96
CA GLU A 917 -9.09 27.67 14.95
C GLU A 917 -7.75 27.42 14.29
N LEU A 918 -6.80 28.34 14.50
CA LEU A 918 -5.45 28.25 13.96
C LEU A 918 -4.45 28.32 15.12
N THR A 919 -3.71 27.26 15.36
CA THR A 919 -2.61 27.24 16.33
C THR A 919 -1.31 27.51 15.60
N ASN A 920 -0.68 28.65 15.90
CA ASN A 920 0.56 29.12 15.30
C ASN A 920 1.76 28.52 16.05
N ASN A 921 2.22 27.36 15.62
CA ASN A 921 3.23 26.59 16.40
C ASN A 921 4.63 27.24 16.41
N GLN A 922 4.95 28.10 15.42
CA GLN A 922 6.28 28.73 15.27
C GLN A 922 6.24 30.26 15.29
N GLY A 923 5.11 30.88 15.61
CA GLY A 923 4.98 32.34 15.66
C GLY A 923 5.08 33.02 14.28
N GLN A 924 4.74 32.32 13.21
CA GLN A 924 4.78 32.85 11.85
C GLN A 924 3.60 33.79 11.57
N THR A 925 3.79 34.71 10.63
CA THR A 925 2.67 35.50 10.08
C THR A 925 1.80 34.58 9.21
N MET A 926 0.50 34.49 9.53
CA MET A 926 -0.48 33.71 8.81
C MET A 926 -1.34 34.62 7.93
N ARG A 927 -1.47 34.29 6.65
CA ARG A 927 -2.42 34.96 5.75
C ARG A 927 -3.57 34.00 5.47
N VAL A 928 -4.76 34.34 5.96
CA VAL A 928 -5.95 33.50 5.89
C VAL A 928 -6.94 34.11 4.91
N HIS A 929 -7.43 33.27 4.00
CA HIS A 929 -8.48 33.61 3.04
C HIS A 929 -9.76 32.82 3.30
N TYR A 930 -10.88 33.52 3.39
CA TYR A 930 -12.21 32.94 3.40
C TYR A 930 -13.25 33.92 2.82
N LYS A 931 -14.20 33.41 2.01
CA LYS A 931 -15.20 34.25 1.30
C LYS A 931 -15.96 35.23 2.18
N ASN A 932 -16.21 34.88 3.45
CA ASN A 932 -16.97 35.69 4.42
C ASN A 932 -16.09 36.14 5.60
N LEU A 933 -14.77 36.26 5.43
CA LEU A 933 -13.84 36.53 6.51
C LEU A 933 -14.13 37.84 7.26
N ALA A 934 -14.65 38.84 6.58
CA ALA A 934 -15.03 40.13 7.18
C ALA A 934 -16.13 40.02 8.25
N ASN A 935 -16.88 38.92 8.28
CA ASN A 935 -17.93 38.66 9.26
C ASN A 935 -17.41 38.02 10.56
N ALA A 936 -16.17 37.56 10.59
CA ALA A 936 -15.60 36.86 11.73
C ALA A 936 -15.28 37.82 12.89
N LYS A 937 -15.62 37.43 14.11
CA LYS A 937 -14.95 37.96 15.30
C LYS A 937 -13.63 37.21 15.46
N VAL A 938 -12.53 37.96 15.53
CA VAL A 938 -11.20 37.40 15.65
C VAL A 938 -10.74 37.44 17.10
N TYR A 939 -10.39 36.30 17.66
CA TYR A 939 -9.80 36.21 19.00
C TYR A 939 -8.37 35.69 18.88
N VAL A 940 -7.44 36.37 19.52
CA VAL A 940 -6.04 35.91 19.65
C VAL A 940 -5.81 35.63 21.14
N ASP A 941 -5.51 34.38 21.48
CA ASP A 941 -5.34 33.90 22.84
C ASP A 941 -6.53 34.31 23.75
N ASN A 942 -7.75 34.10 23.27
CA ASN A 942 -9.02 34.49 23.89
C ASN A 942 -9.30 36.00 23.98
N VAL A 943 -8.48 36.85 23.39
CA VAL A 943 -8.67 38.32 23.37
C VAL A 943 -9.27 38.74 22.04
N LEU A 944 -10.45 39.39 22.08
CA LEU A 944 -11.06 39.95 20.88
C LEU A 944 -10.11 41.01 20.27
N THR A 945 -9.75 40.79 19.03
CA THR A 945 -8.72 41.58 18.33
C THR A 945 -9.31 42.13 17.03
N GLU A 946 -9.15 43.41 16.77
CA GLU A 946 -9.51 43.99 15.49
C GLU A 946 -8.46 43.64 14.42
N VAL A 947 -8.90 43.07 13.33
CA VAL A 947 -8.07 42.65 12.20
C VAL A 947 -8.64 43.24 10.91
N ALA A 948 -7.78 43.86 10.14
CA ALA A 948 -8.16 44.40 8.82
C ALA A 948 -8.32 43.24 7.81
N VAL A 949 -9.47 43.16 7.14
CA VAL A 949 -9.75 42.22 6.06
C VAL A 949 -9.77 42.99 4.74
N LYS A 950 -8.93 42.57 3.80
CA LYS A 950 -8.91 43.11 2.44
C LYS A 950 -8.97 41.97 1.43
N ASP A 951 -9.85 42.06 0.45
CA ASP A 951 -10.00 41.04 -0.59
C ASP A 951 -10.22 39.60 0.00
N ASN A 952 -11.02 39.53 1.07
CA ASN A 952 -11.28 38.31 1.84
C ASN A 952 -10.03 37.67 2.50
N VAL A 953 -8.94 38.45 2.64
CA VAL A 953 -7.70 38.02 3.29
C VAL A 953 -7.47 38.84 4.56
N ALA A 954 -7.13 38.14 5.64
CA ALA A 954 -6.60 38.71 6.87
C ALA A 954 -5.14 38.31 7.06
N THR A 955 -4.33 39.20 7.60
CA THR A 955 -2.99 38.89 8.09
C THR A 955 -3.03 38.79 9.61
N LEU A 956 -2.78 37.58 10.10
CA LEU A 956 -2.87 37.25 11.52
C LEU A 956 -1.45 37.03 12.07
N THR A 957 -1.18 37.60 13.23
CA THR A 957 0.09 37.46 13.94
C THR A 957 -0.18 36.97 15.35
N GLY A 958 0.70 36.14 15.86
CA GLY A 958 0.66 35.62 17.21
C GLY A 958 2.02 35.13 17.62
N ALA A 959 2.24 34.95 18.90
CA ALA A 959 3.46 34.37 19.42
C ALA A 959 3.50 32.85 19.06
N ASN A 960 4.65 32.21 19.28
CA ASN A 960 4.77 30.77 19.21
C ASN A 960 3.77 30.09 20.16
N GLY A 961 2.96 29.18 19.66
CA GLY A 961 1.88 28.49 20.38
C GLY A 961 0.59 29.31 20.54
N SER A 962 0.50 30.50 19.97
CA SER A 962 -0.69 31.35 20.01
C SER A 962 -1.87 30.71 19.24
N VAL A 963 -3.07 30.82 19.80
CA VAL A 963 -4.30 30.30 19.18
C VAL A 963 -5.14 31.45 18.67
N VAL A 964 -5.45 31.43 17.38
CA VAL A 964 -6.35 32.37 16.73
C VAL A 964 -7.68 31.69 16.43
N VAL A 965 -8.79 32.26 16.91
CA VAL A 965 -10.14 31.78 16.61
C VAL A 965 -10.87 32.80 15.74
N LEU A 966 -11.40 32.32 14.61
CA LEU A 966 -12.33 33.05 13.76
C LEU A 966 -13.73 32.53 14.08
N ASP A 967 -14.55 33.33 14.74
CA ASP A 967 -15.90 33.00 15.16
C ASP A 967 -16.92 33.73 14.25
N PHE A 968 -17.68 32.95 13.49
CA PHE A 968 -18.64 33.47 12.51
C PHE A 968 -20.10 33.45 12.98
N ASP A 969 -20.43 32.61 13.96
CA ASP A 969 -21.81 32.44 14.45
C ASP A 969 -22.02 32.98 15.90
N GLY A 970 -20.94 33.43 16.54
CA GLY A 970 -21.00 33.95 17.90
C GLY A 970 -21.04 32.88 18.98
N SER A 971 -20.77 31.61 18.62
CA SER A 971 -20.78 30.49 19.57
C SER A 971 -19.51 30.40 20.41
N PHE A 972 -18.43 31.01 19.98
CA PHE A 972 -17.18 30.98 20.73
C PHE A 972 -17.26 31.78 22.02
N THR A 973 -17.07 31.10 23.13
CA THR A 973 -16.93 31.73 24.47
C THR A 973 -15.45 31.73 24.86
N PRO A 974 -14.79 32.91 24.91
CA PRO A 974 -13.40 32.96 25.33
C PRO A 974 -13.26 32.36 26.73
N THR A 975 -12.43 31.32 26.88
CA THR A 975 -12.05 30.79 28.17
C THR A 975 -10.90 31.60 28.75
N GLY A 976 -11.12 32.90 28.96
CA GLY A 976 -10.21 33.77 29.70
C GLY A 976 -10.56 33.69 31.15
N ILE A 977 -9.58 33.40 32.01
CA ILE A 977 -9.56 34.08 33.29
C ILE A 977 -9.52 35.55 32.91
N ASP A 978 -10.64 36.30 33.12
CA ASP A 978 -10.59 37.77 33.07
C ASP A 978 -9.29 38.20 33.74
N ALA A 979 -8.50 39.03 33.06
CA ALA A 979 -7.30 39.56 33.64
C ALA A 979 -7.71 40.05 35.01
N VAL A 980 -7.29 39.33 36.05
CA VAL A 980 -7.64 39.65 37.45
C VAL A 980 -7.26 41.13 37.56
N LYS A 981 -8.26 42.02 37.61
CA LYS A 981 -8.03 43.41 37.93
C LYS A 981 -7.19 43.42 39.19
N THR A 982 -5.97 43.89 39.06
CA THR A 982 -4.93 43.87 40.12
C THR A 982 -5.25 44.77 41.29
N ASP A 983 -6.52 44.91 41.66
CA ASP A 983 -7.00 45.65 42.81
C ASP A 983 -7.54 44.79 43.96
N ALA A 984 -7.46 43.48 43.89
CA ALA A 984 -7.73 42.59 45.02
C ALA A 984 -6.41 42.18 45.67
N ALA A 985 -6.24 42.49 46.94
CA ALA A 985 -5.15 42.03 47.77
C ALA A 985 -4.96 40.51 47.56
N HIS A 986 -3.75 40.08 47.22
CA HIS A 986 -3.41 38.68 47.07
C HIS A 986 -3.83 37.93 48.34
N ASP A 987 -4.74 36.96 48.25
CA ASP A 987 -5.27 36.20 49.38
C ASP A 987 -4.23 35.29 50.04
N GLY A 988 -3.05 35.16 49.45
CA GLY A 988 -1.96 34.32 49.94
C GLY A 988 -2.21 32.82 49.82
N TYR A 989 -3.34 32.41 49.24
CA TYR A 989 -3.73 31.00 49.09
C TYR A 989 -2.96 30.30 47.98
N ILE A 990 -2.84 28.99 48.14
CA ILE A 990 -2.17 28.11 47.20
C ILE A 990 -3.24 27.24 46.52
N TYR A 991 -3.20 27.15 45.20
CA TYR A 991 -4.12 26.33 44.42
C TYR A 991 -3.33 25.28 43.64
N ASN A 992 -3.92 24.07 43.42
CA ASN A 992 -3.41 23.10 42.49
C ASN A 992 -3.77 23.51 41.06
N VAL A 993 -3.29 22.77 40.04
CA VAL A 993 -3.54 23.08 38.63
C VAL A 993 -4.99 22.91 38.21
N SER A 994 -5.81 22.22 39.01
CA SER A 994 -7.26 22.07 38.82
C SER A 994 -8.06 23.21 39.48
N GLY A 995 -7.40 24.26 39.98
CA GLY A 995 -8.03 25.40 40.63
C GLY A 995 -8.53 25.15 42.08
N GLN A 996 -8.26 24.00 42.65
CA GLN A 996 -8.63 23.68 44.01
C GLN A 996 -7.63 24.30 45.02
N ARG A 997 -8.13 24.94 46.05
CA ARG A 997 -7.31 25.45 47.15
C ARG A 997 -6.65 24.30 47.90
N VAL A 998 -5.31 24.37 48.09
CA VAL A 998 -4.50 23.36 48.76
C VAL A 998 -3.74 23.98 49.92
N ASN A 999 -3.35 23.18 50.86
CA ASN A 999 -2.58 23.61 52.03
C ASN A 999 -1.07 23.46 51.80
N ASP A 1000 -0.29 23.88 52.78
CA ASP A 1000 1.17 23.86 52.71
C ASP A 1000 1.78 22.44 52.64
N SER A 1001 1.04 21.39 52.96
CA SER A 1001 1.51 20.00 52.85
C SER A 1001 1.33 19.41 51.45
N TYR A 1002 0.61 20.06 50.51
CA TYR A 1002 0.42 19.58 49.15
C TYR A 1002 1.75 19.57 48.38
N LYS A 1003 2.03 18.44 47.73
CA LYS A 1003 3.19 18.24 46.85
C LYS A 1003 2.74 18.15 45.42
N GLY A 1004 3.42 18.85 44.50
CA GLY A 1004 3.05 18.89 43.10
C GLY A 1004 3.07 20.29 42.50
N LEU A 1005 2.51 20.45 41.32
CA LEU A 1005 2.43 21.76 40.67
C LEU A 1005 1.34 22.63 41.33
N ILE A 1006 1.73 23.79 41.83
CA ILE A 1006 0.85 24.76 42.50
C ILE A 1006 0.85 26.11 41.80
N ILE A 1007 -0.23 26.87 41.98
CA ILE A 1007 -0.37 28.26 41.60
C ILE A 1007 -0.44 29.10 42.92
N LYS A 1008 0.52 30.00 43.10
CA LYS A 1008 0.55 30.93 44.20
C LYS A 1008 0.87 32.32 43.64
N ASN A 1009 0.02 33.29 43.99
CA ASN A 1009 0.13 34.65 43.49
C ASN A 1009 0.28 34.73 41.96
N GLY A 1010 -0.53 33.93 41.22
CA GLY A 1010 -0.52 33.87 39.78
C GLY A 1010 0.70 33.16 39.13
N LYS A 1011 1.64 32.65 39.96
CA LYS A 1011 2.83 31.94 39.43
C LYS A 1011 2.73 30.42 39.64
N LYS A 1012 3.05 29.67 38.60
CA LYS A 1012 3.17 28.21 38.66
C LYS A 1012 4.50 27.84 39.34
N MET A 1013 4.49 26.98 40.31
CA MET A 1013 5.65 26.51 41.06
C MET A 1013 5.51 25.03 41.38
N LEU A 1014 6.62 24.29 41.30
CA LEU A 1014 6.67 22.89 41.76
C LEU A 1014 7.00 22.88 43.24
N LYS A 1015 6.04 22.42 44.07
CA LYS A 1015 6.25 22.24 45.51
C LYS A 1015 6.68 20.79 45.75
N LYS A 1016 7.91 20.61 46.21
CA LYS A 1016 8.56 19.29 46.43
C LYS A 1016 8.12 18.61 47.71
#